data_0407954054e12da3a5f76d631d7cb933
#
_entry.id   0407954054e12da3a5f76d631d7cb933
#
_cell.length_a   1.000
_cell.length_b   1.000
_cell.length_c   1.000
_cell.angle_alpha   90.00
_cell.angle_beta   90.00
_cell.angle_gamma   90.00
#
_symmetry.space_group_name_H-M   'P 1'
#
loop_
_entity.id
_entity.type
_entity.pdbx_description
1 polymer ?
#
loop_
_entity_poly.entity_id
_entity_poly.type
_entity_poly.pdbx_seq_one_letter_code
_entity_poly.pdbx_strand_id
1 'polypeptide(L)'
;MQSKGFIKLVAVLLALACVYQLSFTFKTRSVEKKAAEYAEQFPLEERSTAEQHYLDSVQNLQVFNLGFKKFTYKECKEKELNLGLDLKGGMNVMLEVQVEDVVKALAGDSQNDPSFVEAIAEANAALKAGTSSDYIGDFVKAYERLSGGRPIAEIFVSPDRSDITLESSDADVEKVLKRETEAAIAASFNVLRSRIDHFGVTQPNIMRLPNSHRILVELPGVKEPQRVRDLLQGTASLEFWLCYDARELLPVLNQVDNLLRGRVEEQAAAAVEEQTAPAAEAAATAPAAAGEELLAEVGSDTTEMTDAAQMQRYDRERNPFFAVLDPYYAGGGAIGAAFKADIAAVNAYLADPAVRNLFPADVIFRWGVKGDDNIGGRYYLYALRVTTPDGKAPLDGSVVTEAVERYAQRGAEAEVEMHMNAEGAQEWSRLTGENVGKCVAIVLDGYVYSAPVLRTKIDGGISTISGSFTIQEAKDLANVLSSGKVPAPAKIIQDTVVGPSLGQESINAGMLSFVIAFILVLLYIGLFYKTAGWMADVALLTNVFLLMGVLVSFGAVLTLPGIAGIVLTMGMAVDANVIIYERIKEELRGGKGLSLAIKDGFSKAYSAIIDGQLTTIITGIVLFVFGNGPVQGFATTLIIGIITSFFSAVFITRLLIEWIVNRWGNISFSHKWSENFLSNTHVDFIRLRKIGYAVTAVLIVLSCISFFVRGLNLGAEFTGGRAYVVRFDKAVSAEDVRHNLAQIFAQQPDADAALVSFEVKQYGNENQMRIVTQYRYDDTSDEAAGDVERILYDALKPLYSYDITFEQFRNTQTDANGILTADKIGPSIAQDMTWNAIYSVLFSLIAIGLYIAFRFKRWQWATGATLALAVNALFIIGLFSMFYGILPFNLEVNQAFIAAILTIIGYAINDTVVVFDRIREYLGLYPKRNLKETVNNAINSTLSRTINTSGTTLVTLLAIFFFGGETIRGFIFALTVGVVVGTAATIFIATPMAYDLMTKRAKIDDETK
;
A
#
# COMPACT_ATOMS: atom_id res chain seq x y z
N MET A 1 -5.40 3.53 47.70
CA MET A 1 -4.02 4.05 47.68
C MET A 1 -3.14 3.02 47.02
N GLN A 2 -2.78 3.24 45.76
CA GLN A 2 -1.80 2.40 45.08
C GLN A 2 -0.44 2.59 45.77
N SER A 3 0.22 1.50 46.09
CA SER A 3 1.51 1.57 46.80
C SER A 3 2.52 2.29 45.91
N LYS A 4 3.07 3.41 46.33
CA LYS A 4 4.09 4.20 45.60
C LYS A 4 5.28 3.34 45.15
N GLY A 5 5.56 2.28 45.90
CA GLY A 5 6.58 1.28 45.58
C GLY A 5 6.27 0.47 44.32
N PHE A 6 5.00 0.07 44.12
CA PHE A 6 4.57 -0.66 42.98
C PHE A 6 4.71 0.16 41.66
N ILE A 7 4.28 1.44 41.70
CA ILE A 7 4.40 2.34 40.54
C ILE A 7 5.87 2.55 40.15
N LYS A 8 6.75 2.77 41.15
CA LYS A 8 8.21 2.89 40.91
C LYS A 8 8.78 1.60 40.30
N LEU A 9 8.39 0.45 40.84
CA LEU A 9 8.84 -0.85 40.32
C LEU A 9 8.41 -1.02 38.87
N VAL A 10 7.14 -0.78 38.52
CA VAL A 10 6.63 -0.87 37.16
C VAL A 10 7.34 0.09 36.20
N ALA A 11 7.55 1.35 36.64
CA ALA A 11 8.26 2.34 35.81
C ALA A 11 9.73 1.91 35.53
N VAL A 12 10.43 1.36 36.51
CA VAL A 12 11.80 0.86 36.34
C VAL A 12 11.83 -0.37 35.43
N LEU A 13 10.94 -1.33 35.64
CA LEU A 13 10.88 -2.53 34.81
C LEU A 13 10.56 -2.18 33.33
N LEU A 14 9.62 -1.26 33.12
CA LEU A 14 9.26 -0.79 31.79
C LEU A 14 10.44 -0.04 31.14
N ALA A 15 11.12 0.81 31.89
CA ALA A 15 12.33 1.51 31.40
C ALA A 15 13.46 0.53 31.04
N LEU A 16 13.69 -0.51 31.84
CA LEU A 16 14.68 -1.54 31.53
C LEU A 16 14.29 -2.34 30.27
N ALA A 17 13.02 -2.69 30.09
CA ALA A 17 12.53 -3.35 28.89
C ALA A 17 12.72 -2.45 27.64
N CYS A 18 12.46 -1.16 27.74
CA CYS A 18 12.67 -0.21 26.64
C CYS A 18 14.17 -0.05 26.30
N VAL A 19 15.06 0.04 27.31
CA VAL A 19 16.52 0.08 27.09
C VAL A 19 16.99 -1.18 26.38
N TYR A 20 16.54 -2.35 26.85
CA TYR A 20 16.87 -3.63 26.22
C TYR A 20 16.47 -3.64 24.75
N GLN A 21 15.24 -3.26 24.44
CA GLN A 21 14.71 -3.31 23.09
C GLN A 21 15.37 -2.29 22.16
N LEU A 22 15.57 -1.05 22.61
CA LEU A 22 16.21 -0.01 21.82
C LEU A 22 17.71 -0.27 21.58
N SER A 23 18.36 -1.07 22.44
CA SER A 23 19.78 -1.40 22.29
C SER A 23 20.08 -2.14 20.97
N PHE A 24 19.14 -2.92 20.47
CA PHE A 24 19.28 -3.61 19.18
C PHE A 24 19.34 -2.61 18.02
N THR A 25 18.45 -1.61 18.00
CA THR A 25 18.44 -0.55 16.97
C THR A 25 19.74 0.24 16.92
N PHE A 26 20.34 0.57 18.10
CA PHE A 26 21.62 1.25 18.13
C PHE A 26 22.76 0.36 17.60
N LYS A 27 22.67 -0.94 17.86
CA LYS A 27 23.71 -1.86 17.43
C LYS A 27 23.66 -2.13 15.93
N THR A 28 22.48 -2.34 15.37
CA THR A 28 22.32 -2.53 13.91
C THR A 28 22.77 -1.30 13.14
N ARG A 29 22.37 -0.10 13.54
CA ARG A 29 22.86 1.16 12.94
C ARG A 29 24.37 1.31 12.98
N SER A 30 25.01 0.84 14.07
CA SER A 30 26.48 0.87 14.16
C SER A 30 27.15 -0.08 13.18
N VAL A 31 26.54 -1.22 12.85
CA VAL A 31 27.04 -2.17 11.84
C VAL A 31 26.81 -1.63 10.44
N GLU A 32 25.62 -1.08 10.17
CA GLU A 32 25.28 -0.48 8.88
C GLU A 32 26.16 0.73 8.54
N LYS A 33 26.47 1.56 9.53
CA LYS A 33 27.42 2.65 9.34
C LYS A 33 28.82 2.16 8.91
N LYS A 34 29.29 1.04 9.47
CA LYS A 34 30.55 0.43 9.05
C LYS A 34 30.48 -0.15 7.65
N ALA A 35 29.33 -0.71 7.26
CA ALA A 35 29.10 -1.19 5.91
C ALA A 35 29.15 -0.04 4.90
N ALA A 36 28.51 1.09 5.21
CA ALA A 36 28.57 2.29 4.38
C ALA A 36 29.99 2.86 4.27
N GLU A 37 30.74 2.95 5.39
CA GLU A 37 32.13 3.37 5.38
C GLU A 37 33.03 2.42 4.54
N TYR A 38 32.74 1.12 4.53
CA TYR A 38 33.40 0.15 3.66
C TYR A 38 33.05 0.37 2.19
N ALA A 39 31.77 0.63 1.88
CA ALA A 39 31.30 0.87 0.54
C ALA A 39 31.85 2.16 -0.09
N GLU A 40 32.20 3.19 0.71
CA GLU A 40 32.81 4.43 0.22
C GLU A 40 34.15 4.18 -0.50
N GLN A 41 34.82 3.04 -0.28
CA GLN A 41 36.07 2.66 -0.93
C GLN A 41 35.91 2.22 -2.40
N PHE A 42 34.67 2.00 -2.83
CA PHE A 42 34.32 1.52 -4.16
C PHE A 42 33.76 2.64 -5.06
N PRO A 43 33.80 2.49 -6.40
CA PRO A 43 33.13 3.41 -7.33
C PRO A 43 31.66 3.55 -7.04
N LEU A 44 31.06 4.68 -7.42
CA LEU A 44 29.67 5.02 -7.08
C LEU A 44 28.65 3.95 -7.51
N GLU A 45 28.90 3.32 -8.65
CA GLU A 45 28.05 2.27 -9.25
C GLU A 45 28.12 0.95 -8.48
N GLU A 46 29.24 0.65 -7.81
CA GLU A 46 29.45 -0.60 -7.07
C GLU A 46 29.18 -0.47 -5.57
N ARG A 47 28.97 0.73 -5.05
CA ARG A 47 28.82 0.98 -3.59
C ARG A 47 27.67 0.20 -2.99
N SER A 48 26.52 0.18 -3.65
CA SER A 48 25.35 -0.54 -3.11
C SER A 48 25.57 -2.05 -3.04
N THR A 49 26.28 -2.61 -4.00
CA THR A 49 26.62 -4.03 -4.06
C THR A 49 27.69 -4.37 -3.01
N ALA A 50 28.71 -3.51 -2.84
CA ALA A 50 29.76 -3.68 -1.83
C ALA A 50 29.20 -3.58 -0.41
N GLU A 51 28.27 -2.65 -0.15
CA GLU A 51 27.58 -2.53 1.13
C GLU A 51 26.80 -3.81 1.46
N GLN A 52 26.05 -4.32 0.48
CA GLN A 52 25.24 -5.53 0.65
C GLN A 52 26.14 -6.76 0.89
N HIS A 53 27.20 -6.94 0.13
CA HIS A 53 28.19 -7.99 0.37
C HIS A 53 28.80 -7.94 1.76
N TYR A 54 29.10 -6.74 2.26
CA TYR A 54 29.59 -6.58 3.64
C TYR A 54 28.55 -7.04 4.66
N LEU A 55 27.29 -6.60 4.51
CA LEU A 55 26.20 -6.97 5.43
C LEU A 55 25.92 -8.46 5.40
N ASP A 56 25.93 -9.10 4.23
CA ASP A 56 25.77 -10.55 4.08
C ASP A 56 26.91 -11.32 4.76
N SER A 57 28.15 -10.83 4.66
CA SER A 57 29.32 -11.44 5.33
C SER A 57 29.24 -11.42 6.86
N VAL A 58 28.56 -10.39 7.42
CA VAL A 58 28.42 -10.25 8.88
C VAL A 58 27.09 -10.79 9.41
N GLN A 59 26.19 -11.27 8.56
CA GLN A 59 24.83 -11.67 8.90
C GLN A 59 24.77 -12.68 10.06
N ASN A 60 25.64 -13.69 10.04
CA ASN A 60 25.72 -14.74 11.05
C ASN A 60 26.78 -14.48 12.12
N LEU A 61 27.50 -13.35 12.05
CA LEU A 61 28.50 -13.01 13.06
C LEU A 61 27.86 -12.45 14.32
N GLN A 62 28.43 -12.80 15.48
CA GLN A 62 28.01 -12.30 16.79
C GLN A 62 28.45 -10.83 16.94
N VAL A 63 27.51 -9.89 16.73
CA VAL A 63 27.79 -8.44 16.78
C VAL A 63 27.42 -7.80 18.11
N PHE A 64 26.56 -8.42 18.92
CA PHE A 64 26.05 -7.83 20.16
C PHE A 64 26.11 -8.83 21.32
N ASN A 65 26.72 -8.42 22.46
CA ASN A 65 26.86 -9.24 23.65
C ASN A 65 26.27 -8.54 24.86
N LEU A 66 25.21 -9.10 25.43
CA LEU A 66 24.54 -8.59 26.64
C LEU A 66 24.99 -9.30 27.93
N GLY A 67 26.05 -10.10 27.87
CA GLY A 67 26.57 -10.84 29.01
C GLY A 67 25.92 -12.20 29.21
N PHE A 68 24.63 -12.29 29.16
CA PHE A 68 23.86 -13.54 29.29
C PHE A 68 23.54 -14.22 27.93
N LYS A 69 23.47 -13.47 26.84
CA LYS A 69 23.26 -13.94 25.48
C LYS A 69 24.03 -13.08 24.47
N LYS A 70 24.59 -13.74 23.46
CA LYS A 70 25.21 -13.10 22.30
C LYS A 70 24.23 -13.18 21.14
N PHE A 71 24.12 -12.09 20.38
CA PHE A 71 23.19 -11.97 19.25
C PHE A 71 23.98 -11.77 17.96
N THR A 72 23.54 -12.44 16.90
CA THR A 72 24.03 -12.24 15.54
C THR A 72 23.50 -10.92 14.96
N TYR A 73 24.08 -10.46 13.83
CA TYR A 73 23.54 -9.29 13.13
C TYR A 73 22.09 -9.52 12.70
N LYS A 74 21.78 -10.71 12.16
CA LYS A 74 20.41 -11.09 11.77
C LYS A 74 19.44 -11.00 12.95
N GLU A 75 19.75 -11.60 14.11
CA GLU A 75 18.91 -11.51 15.31
C GLU A 75 18.74 -10.08 15.84
N CYS A 76 19.76 -9.23 15.69
CA CYS A 76 19.64 -7.80 16.03
C CYS A 76 18.75 -7.05 15.07
N LYS A 77 18.85 -7.37 13.77
CA LYS A 77 18.07 -6.76 12.68
C LYS A 77 16.59 -7.07 12.81
N GLU A 78 16.23 -8.30 13.19
CA GLU A 78 14.85 -8.72 13.45
C GLU A 78 14.18 -7.99 14.63
N LYS A 79 14.99 -7.41 15.54
CA LYS A 79 14.53 -6.72 16.76
C LYS A 79 14.72 -5.21 16.74
N GLU A 80 15.20 -4.64 15.65
CA GLU A 80 15.36 -3.20 15.53
C GLU A 80 14.01 -2.48 15.31
N LEU A 81 14.05 -1.16 15.31
CA LEU A 81 12.90 -0.34 14.93
C LEU A 81 12.61 -0.48 13.44
N ASN A 82 11.44 -0.99 13.12
CA ASN A 82 10.99 -1.14 11.74
C ASN A 82 10.67 0.22 11.14
N LEU A 83 11.30 0.55 10.01
CA LEU A 83 10.97 1.75 9.23
C LEU A 83 10.07 1.35 8.07
N GLY A 84 9.00 2.12 7.87
CA GLY A 84 8.06 1.91 6.77
C GLY A 84 8.64 2.28 5.41
N LEU A 85 7.86 1.96 4.39
CA LEU A 85 8.17 2.21 2.99
C LEU A 85 8.49 3.68 2.71
N ASP A 86 7.71 4.58 3.29
CA ASP A 86 7.85 6.04 3.13
C ASP A 86 9.20 6.58 3.62
N LEU A 87 9.87 5.83 4.52
CA LEU A 87 11.13 6.23 5.13
C LEU A 87 12.32 5.49 4.53
N LYS A 88 12.20 4.20 4.27
CA LYS A 88 13.30 3.35 3.80
C LYS A 88 13.33 3.19 2.28
N GLY A 89 12.25 3.59 1.61
CA GLY A 89 11.98 3.19 0.24
C GLY A 89 11.59 1.72 0.15
N GLY A 90 11.34 1.21 -1.04
CA GLY A 90 10.98 -0.18 -1.29
C GLY A 90 9.66 -0.32 -2.03
N MET A 91 8.92 -1.41 -1.76
CA MET A 91 7.73 -1.78 -2.51
C MET A 91 6.58 -2.22 -1.59
N ASN A 92 5.37 -1.78 -1.91
CA ASN A 92 4.12 -2.25 -1.30
C ASN A 92 3.23 -2.84 -2.39
N VAL A 93 2.80 -4.08 -2.20
CA VAL A 93 1.97 -4.81 -3.16
C VAL A 93 0.72 -5.31 -2.47
N MET A 94 -0.43 -5.06 -3.07
CA MET A 94 -1.69 -5.70 -2.68
C MET A 94 -2.05 -6.75 -3.72
N LEU A 95 -2.12 -7.99 -3.25
CA LEU A 95 -2.48 -9.16 -4.04
C LEU A 95 -3.94 -9.51 -3.80
N GLU A 96 -4.69 -9.80 -4.85
CA GLU A 96 -6.03 -10.37 -4.79
C GLU A 96 -5.99 -11.81 -5.27
N VAL A 97 -6.38 -12.72 -4.39
CA VAL A 97 -6.45 -14.15 -4.72
C VAL A 97 -7.64 -14.37 -5.64
N GLN A 98 -7.41 -15.02 -6.79
CA GLN A 98 -8.42 -15.24 -7.80
C GLN A 98 -9.37 -16.35 -7.37
N VAL A 99 -10.49 -15.97 -6.73
CA VAL A 99 -11.53 -16.91 -6.26
C VAL A 99 -12.17 -17.67 -7.42
N GLU A 100 -12.26 -17.03 -8.59
CA GLU A 100 -12.75 -17.65 -9.82
C GLU A 100 -11.98 -18.95 -10.14
N ASP A 101 -10.65 -18.90 -10.08
CA ASP A 101 -9.80 -20.05 -10.40
C ASP A 101 -9.95 -21.18 -9.37
N VAL A 102 -10.19 -20.83 -8.11
CA VAL A 102 -10.53 -21.81 -7.07
C VAL A 102 -11.86 -22.51 -7.40
N VAL A 103 -12.89 -21.74 -7.76
CA VAL A 103 -14.22 -22.29 -8.11
C VAL A 103 -14.12 -23.16 -9.37
N LYS A 104 -13.36 -22.75 -10.38
CA LYS A 104 -13.11 -23.54 -11.60
C LYS A 104 -12.35 -24.84 -11.28
N ALA A 105 -11.31 -24.75 -10.46
CA ALA A 105 -10.57 -25.95 -10.04
C ALA A 105 -11.44 -26.93 -9.26
N LEU A 106 -12.38 -26.42 -8.46
CA LEU A 106 -13.34 -27.24 -7.73
C LEU A 106 -14.40 -27.87 -8.64
N ALA A 107 -14.79 -27.24 -9.74
CA ALA A 107 -15.73 -27.78 -10.74
C ALA A 107 -15.10 -28.85 -11.64
N GLY A 108 -13.78 -28.92 -11.73
CA GLY A 108 -13.06 -29.91 -12.53
C GLY A 108 -13.52 -29.94 -13.98
N ASP A 109 -13.96 -31.11 -14.46
CA ASP A 109 -14.39 -31.27 -15.87
C ASP A 109 -15.67 -30.49 -16.20
N SER A 110 -16.48 -30.18 -15.19
CA SER A 110 -17.74 -29.41 -15.34
C SER A 110 -17.52 -27.91 -15.54
N GLN A 111 -16.30 -27.40 -15.50
CA GLN A 111 -15.96 -25.99 -15.72
C GLN A 111 -16.39 -25.43 -17.11
N ASN A 112 -16.64 -26.30 -18.09
CA ASN A 112 -17.06 -25.92 -19.44
C ASN A 112 -18.59 -25.92 -19.61
N ASP A 113 -19.39 -26.18 -18.55
CA ASP A 113 -20.86 -26.08 -18.63
C ASP A 113 -21.26 -24.63 -18.95
N PRO A 114 -22.11 -24.41 -19.97
CA PRO A 114 -22.49 -23.06 -20.37
C PRO A 114 -23.09 -22.22 -19.25
N SER A 115 -23.92 -22.79 -18.38
CA SER A 115 -24.53 -22.09 -17.25
C SER A 115 -23.50 -21.72 -16.18
N PHE A 116 -22.49 -22.59 -15.99
CA PHE A 116 -21.38 -22.33 -15.10
C PHE A 116 -20.52 -21.16 -15.61
N VAL A 117 -20.13 -21.18 -16.88
CA VAL A 117 -19.32 -20.13 -17.51
C VAL A 117 -20.03 -18.76 -17.44
N GLU A 118 -21.33 -18.73 -17.74
CA GLU A 118 -22.12 -17.50 -17.70
C GLU A 118 -22.32 -16.99 -16.26
N ALA A 119 -22.50 -17.88 -15.28
CA ALA A 119 -22.59 -17.53 -13.87
C ALA A 119 -21.28 -16.96 -13.33
N ILE A 120 -20.13 -17.53 -13.73
CA ILE A 120 -18.79 -16.99 -13.42
C ILE A 120 -18.63 -15.58 -14.01
N ALA A 121 -19.02 -15.38 -15.27
CA ALA A 121 -18.91 -14.07 -15.92
C ALA A 121 -19.77 -13.00 -15.21
N GLU A 122 -20.96 -13.35 -14.74
CA GLU A 122 -21.84 -12.45 -14.01
C GLU A 122 -21.27 -12.13 -12.61
N ALA A 123 -20.77 -13.14 -11.88
CA ALA A 123 -20.11 -12.92 -10.58
C ALA A 123 -18.88 -12.00 -10.72
N ASN A 124 -18.10 -12.19 -11.79
CA ASN A 124 -16.96 -11.32 -12.11
C ASN A 124 -17.41 -9.88 -12.44
N ALA A 125 -18.50 -9.71 -13.15
CA ALA A 125 -19.07 -8.39 -13.45
C ALA A 125 -19.56 -7.69 -12.18
N ALA A 126 -20.22 -8.42 -11.27
CA ALA A 126 -20.66 -7.90 -9.96
C ALA A 126 -19.49 -7.47 -9.08
N LEU A 127 -18.41 -8.27 -9.06
CA LEU A 127 -17.17 -7.94 -8.33
C LEU A 127 -16.49 -6.69 -8.92
N LYS A 128 -16.36 -6.61 -10.25
CA LYS A 128 -15.79 -5.43 -10.93
C LYS A 128 -16.62 -4.16 -10.72
N ALA A 129 -17.95 -4.29 -10.69
CA ALA A 129 -18.83 -3.17 -10.42
C ALA A 129 -18.89 -2.76 -8.94
N GLY A 130 -18.25 -3.53 -8.03
CA GLY A 130 -18.23 -3.27 -6.60
C GLY A 130 -19.61 -3.37 -5.93
N THR A 131 -20.55 -4.08 -6.56
CA THR A 131 -21.93 -4.22 -6.06
C THR A 131 -22.06 -5.24 -4.94
N SER A 132 -21.09 -6.16 -4.83
CA SER A 132 -21.03 -7.19 -3.78
C SER A 132 -19.59 -7.57 -3.46
N SER A 133 -19.34 -7.95 -2.22
CA SER A 133 -18.07 -8.52 -1.73
C SER A 133 -18.12 -10.04 -1.55
N ASP A 134 -19.29 -10.68 -1.76
CA ASP A 134 -19.52 -12.12 -1.62
C ASP A 134 -19.54 -12.80 -2.99
N TYR A 135 -18.37 -13.00 -3.58
CA TYR A 135 -18.20 -13.64 -4.88
C TYR A 135 -18.93 -14.99 -4.99
N ILE A 136 -18.80 -15.85 -3.96
CA ILE A 136 -19.39 -17.19 -3.97
C ILE A 136 -20.94 -17.10 -3.91
N GLY A 137 -21.47 -16.22 -3.05
CA GLY A 137 -22.91 -16.02 -2.97
C GLY A 137 -23.51 -15.44 -4.26
N ASP A 138 -22.80 -14.57 -4.96
CA ASP A 138 -23.23 -14.01 -6.23
C ASP A 138 -23.16 -15.06 -7.36
N PHE A 139 -22.10 -15.86 -7.38
CA PHE A 139 -21.98 -16.97 -8.31
C PHE A 139 -23.12 -17.99 -8.15
N VAL A 140 -23.43 -18.40 -6.92
CA VAL A 140 -24.50 -19.38 -6.63
C VAL A 140 -25.85 -18.82 -7.11
N LYS A 141 -26.19 -17.57 -6.79
CA LYS A 141 -27.42 -16.91 -7.24
C LYS A 141 -27.51 -16.78 -8.75
N ALA A 142 -26.39 -16.44 -9.40
CA ALA A 142 -26.33 -16.38 -10.86
C ALA A 142 -26.56 -17.75 -11.47
N TYR A 143 -25.93 -18.79 -10.93
CA TYR A 143 -26.08 -20.17 -11.41
C TYR A 143 -27.53 -20.68 -11.23
N GLU A 144 -28.15 -20.50 -10.04
CA GLU A 144 -29.57 -20.85 -9.80
C GLU A 144 -30.49 -20.26 -10.86
N ARG A 145 -30.25 -19.01 -11.25
CA ARG A 145 -31.06 -18.31 -12.25
C ARG A 145 -30.82 -18.80 -13.69
N LEU A 146 -29.56 -19.07 -14.05
CA LEU A 146 -29.11 -19.43 -15.40
C LEU A 146 -29.28 -20.92 -15.72
N SER A 147 -29.20 -21.78 -14.72
CA SER A 147 -29.27 -23.26 -14.89
C SER A 147 -30.67 -23.79 -15.15
N GLY A 148 -31.70 -22.93 -15.02
CA GLY A 148 -33.08 -23.39 -15.19
C GLY A 148 -33.59 -24.33 -14.09
N GLY A 149 -32.99 -24.27 -12.90
CA GLY A 149 -33.35 -25.08 -11.74
C GLY A 149 -32.56 -26.39 -11.58
N ARG A 150 -31.43 -26.56 -12.29
CA ARG A 150 -30.48 -27.64 -12.04
C ARG A 150 -29.73 -27.37 -10.73
N PRO A 151 -29.63 -28.38 -9.80
CA PRO A 151 -28.88 -28.21 -8.57
C PRO A 151 -27.42 -27.91 -8.86
N ILE A 152 -26.85 -26.94 -8.15
CA ILE A 152 -25.42 -26.58 -8.28
C ILE A 152 -24.49 -27.74 -7.85
N ALA A 153 -25.00 -28.66 -7.05
CA ALA A 153 -24.29 -29.87 -6.62
C ALA A 153 -23.81 -30.73 -7.80
N GLU A 154 -24.54 -30.77 -8.94
CA GLU A 154 -24.13 -31.51 -10.13
C GLU A 154 -22.79 -31.06 -10.71
N ILE A 155 -22.44 -29.79 -10.55
CA ILE A 155 -21.17 -29.21 -11.03
C ILE A 155 -19.99 -29.62 -10.12
N PHE A 156 -20.21 -29.72 -8.82
CA PHE A 156 -19.14 -29.87 -7.83
C PHE A 156 -19.01 -31.27 -7.23
N VAL A 157 -19.88 -32.23 -7.58
CA VAL A 157 -19.73 -33.61 -7.16
C VAL A 157 -18.50 -34.23 -7.79
N SER A 158 -17.60 -34.77 -6.98
CA SER A 158 -16.40 -35.48 -7.42
C SER A 158 -16.19 -36.76 -6.57
N PRO A 159 -15.67 -37.83 -7.17
CA PRO A 159 -15.34 -39.06 -6.43
C PRO A 159 -14.38 -38.83 -5.25
N ASP A 160 -13.52 -37.85 -5.37
CA ASP A 160 -12.52 -37.52 -4.34
C ASP A 160 -13.07 -36.64 -3.21
N ARG A 161 -14.33 -36.19 -3.32
CA ARG A 161 -15.00 -35.33 -2.34
C ARG A 161 -16.26 -36.00 -1.78
N SER A 162 -16.23 -36.25 -0.49
CA SER A 162 -17.39 -36.78 0.22
C SER A 162 -18.34 -35.69 0.77
N ASP A 163 -17.95 -34.41 0.68
CA ASP A 163 -18.64 -33.30 1.33
C ASP A 163 -19.80 -32.77 0.50
N ILE A 164 -19.81 -33.01 -0.82
CA ILE A 164 -20.85 -32.62 -1.75
C ILE A 164 -21.41 -33.91 -2.39
N THR A 165 -22.71 -34.11 -2.25
CA THR A 165 -23.46 -35.21 -2.88
C THR A 165 -24.53 -34.61 -3.80
N LEU A 166 -25.10 -35.42 -4.70
CA LEU A 166 -26.20 -34.97 -5.58
C LEU A 166 -27.45 -34.54 -4.81
N GLU A 167 -27.57 -34.91 -3.52
CA GLU A 167 -28.70 -34.53 -2.65
C GLU A 167 -28.38 -33.26 -1.84
N SER A 168 -27.16 -32.71 -1.93
CA SER A 168 -26.76 -31.50 -1.20
C SER A 168 -27.54 -30.30 -1.69
N SER A 169 -28.04 -29.47 -0.76
CA SER A 169 -28.71 -28.22 -1.12
C SER A 169 -27.70 -27.17 -1.62
N ASP A 170 -28.17 -26.21 -2.45
CA ASP A 170 -27.32 -25.14 -2.98
C ASP A 170 -26.69 -24.32 -1.85
N ALA A 171 -27.39 -24.14 -0.71
CA ALA A 171 -26.82 -23.49 0.48
C ALA A 171 -25.69 -24.32 1.16
N ASP A 172 -25.78 -25.66 1.12
CA ASP A 172 -24.71 -26.51 1.65
C ASP A 172 -23.49 -26.47 0.73
N VAL A 173 -23.69 -26.49 -0.59
CA VAL A 173 -22.63 -26.34 -1.58
C VAL A 173 -21.97 -24.97 -1.44
N GLU A 174 -22.73 -23.88 -1.31
CA GLU A 174 -22.20 -22.53 -1.07
C GLU A 174 -21.28 -22.52 0.17
N LYS A 175 -21.70 -23.14 1.26
CA LYS A 175 -20.91 -23.22 2.49
C LYS A 175 -19.59 -23.99 2.29
N VAL A 176 -19.63 -25.08 1.53
CA VAL A 176 -18.42 -25.86 1.21
C VAL A 176 -17.50 -25.04 0.31
N LEU A 177 -18.02 -24.38 -0.73
CA LEU A 177 -17.22 -23.52 -1.61
C LEU A 177 -16.56 -22.38 -0.85
N LYS A 178 -17.27 -21.72 0.08
CA LYS A 178 -16.71 -20.68 0.96
C LYS A 178 -15.58 -21.24 1.84
N ARG A 179 -15.76 -22.42 2.41
CA ARG A 179 -14.74 -23.06 3.23
C ARG A 179 -13.48 -23.41 2.41
N GLU A 180 -13.65 -24.04 1.24
CA GLU A 180 -12.53 -24.43 0.37
C GLU A 180 -11.79 -23.21 -0.17
N THR A 181 -12.52 -22.17 -0.56
CA THR A 181 -11.92 -20.89 -0.98
C THR A 181 -11.09 -20.25 0.15
N GLU A 182 -11.63 -20.26 1.36
CA GLU A 182 -10.93 -19.74 2.54
C GLU A 182 -9.66 -20.55 2.85
N ALA A 183 -9.71 -21.86 2.70
CA ALA A 183 -8.56 -22.74 2.86
C ALA A 183 -7.49 -22.49 1.77
N ALA A 184 -7.92 -22.30 0.52
CA ALA A 184 -7.03 -21.97 -0.60
C ALA A 184 -6.32 -20.62 -0.39
N ILE A 185 -7.05 -19.60 0.07
CA ILE A 185 -6.48 -18.28 0.40
C ILE A 185 -5.46 -18.38 1.53
N ALA A 186 -5.79 -19.14 2.59
CA ALA A 186 -4.87 -19.35 3.71
C ALA A 186 -3.59 -20.10 3.28
N ALA A 187 -3.72 -21.09 2.42
CA ALA A 187 -2.59 -21.84 1.86
C ALA A 187 -1.74 -20.92 0.94
N SER A 188 -2.37 -20.14 0.04
CA SER A 188 -1.67 -19.17 -0.80
C SER A 188 -0.91 -18.13 0.03
N PHE A 189 -1.51 -17.62 1.10
CA PHE A 189 -0.85 -16.72 2.04
C PHE A 189 0.42 -17.35 2.65
N ASN A 190 0.36 -18.62 3.08
CA ASN A 190 1.51 -19.30 3.67
C ASN A 190 2.63 -19.51 2.65
N VAL A 191 2.29 -19.88 1.41
CA VAL A 191 3.27 -20.03 0.31
C VAL A 191 3.93 -18.69 -0.01
N LEU A 192 3.16 -17.62 -0.18
CA LEU A 192 3.68 -16.27 -0.45
C LEU A 192 4.58 -15.79 0.70
N ARG A 193 4.19 -16.04 1.94
CA ARG A 193 5.01 -15.72 3.11
C ARG A 193 6.33 -16.47 3.08
N SER A 194 6.31 -17.78 2.82
CA SER A 194 7.52 -18.61 2.70
C SER A 194 8.46 -18.05 1.61
N ARG A 195 7.93 -17.69 0.44
CA ARG A 195 8.73 -17.10 -0.64
C ARG A 195 9.41 -15.81 -0.25
N ILE A 196 8.68 -14.92 0.43
CA ILE A 196 9.20 -13.63 0.86
C ILE A 196 10.24 -13.79 1.96
N ASP A 197 10.02 -14.69 2.91
CA ASP A 197 10.98 -14.99 3.97
C ASP A 197 12.32 -15.49 3.42
N HIS A 198 12.31 -16.26 2.31
CA HIS A 198 13.52 -16.73 1.62
C HIS A 198 14.13 -15.69 0.65
N PHE A 199 13.37 -14.69 0.24
CA PHE A 199 13.85 -13.65 -0.68
C PHE A 199 14.95 -12.77 -0.08
N GLY A 200 15.08 -12.75 1.24
CA GLY A 200 16.16 -12.05 1.94
C GLY A 200 15.86 -10.59 2.24
N VAL A 201 14.62 -10.14 2.09
CA VAL A 201 14.19 -8.81 2.55
C VAL A 201 14.15 -8.79 4.07
N THR A 202 14.76 -7.78 4.65
CA THR A 202 14.72 -7.59 6.11
C THR A 202 13.37 -7.02 6.54
N GLN A 203 12.68 -7.78 7.41
CA GLN A 203 11.41 -7.36 8.03
C GLN A 203 10.25 -7.10 7.04
N PRO A 204 9.92 -8.08 6.19
CA PRO A 204 8.73 -7.98 5.36
C PRO A 204 7.49 -7.96 6.27
N ASN A 205 6.52 -7.12 5.92
CA ASN A 205 5.21 -7.14 6.56
C ASN A 205 4.21 -7.78 5.61
N ILE A 206 3.69 -8.94 5.98
CA ILE A 206 2.72 -9.67 5.17
C ILE A 206 1.49 -9.88 6.01
N MET A 207 0.37 -9.34 5.58
CA MET A 207 -0.88 -9.49 6.29
C MET A 207 -2.04 -9.81 5.34
N ARG A 208 -2.95 -10.63 5.84
CA ARG A 208 -4.22 -10.89 5.19
C ARG A 208 -5.21 -9.83 5.64
N LEU A 209 -5.89 -9.18 4.71
CA LEU A 209 -6.92 -8.19 5.03
C LEU A 209 -8.21 -8.90 5.46
N PRO A 210 -8.80 -8.53 6.61
CA PRO A 210 -10.03 -9.15 7.10
C PRO A 210 -11.20 -8.98 6.11
N ASN A 211 -12.03 -10.01 5.99
CA ASN A 211 -13.23 -10.02 5.13
C ASN A 211 -12.97 -9.71 3.65
N SER A 212 -11.76 -9.94 3.18
CA SER A 212 -11.38 -9.77 1.78
C SER A 212 -10.49 -10.92 1.33
N HIS A 213 -10.44 -11.15 0.03
CA HIS A 213 -9.55 -12.15 -0.58
C HIS A 213 -8.18 -11.55 -0.91
N ARG A 214 -7.74 -10.54 -0.12
CA ARG A 214 -6.56 -9.73 -0.40
C ARG A 214 -5.45 -9.96 0.63
N ILE A 215 -4.21 -9.91 0.13
CA ILE A 215 -2.98 -10.05 0.90
C ILE A 215 -2.15 -8.79 0.65
N LEU A 216 -1.82 -8.08 1.72
CA LEU A 216 -0.92 -6.94 1.68
C LEU A 216 0.50 -7.40 1.96
N VAL A 217 1.43 -6.97 1.12
CA VAL A 217 2.86 -7.28 1.21
C VAL A 217 3.64 -5.98 1.17
N GLU A 218 4.30 -5.63 2.26
CA GLU A 218 5.18 -4.47 2.36
C GLU A 218 6.63 -4.95 2.49
N LEU A 219 7.49 -4.49 1.59
CA LEU A 219 8.88 -4.90 1.47
C LEU A 219 9.81 -3.68 1.54
N PRO A 220 10.11 -3.17 2.76
CA PRO A 220 10.98 -2.01 2.92
C PRO A 220 12.40 -2.30 2.47
N GLY A 221 12.99 -1.37 1.71
CA GLY A 221 14.38 -1.44 1.26
C GLY A 221 14.65 -2.42 0.09
N VAL A 222 13.61 -2.90 -0.57
CA VAL A 222 13.74 -3.68 -1.82
C VAL A 222 14.32 -2.79 -2.91
N LYS A 223 15.32 -3.31 -3.62
CA LYS A 223 16.01 -2.62 -4.69
C LYS A 223 15.54 -3.05 -6.09
N GLU A 224 14.92 -4.20 -6.25
CA GLU A 224 14.50 -4.81 -7.51
C GLU A 224 12.99 -5.09 -7.53
N PRO A 225 12.14 -4.07 -7.78
CA PRO A 225 10.69 -4.23 -7.74
C PRO A 225 10.16 -5.27 -8.74
N GLN A 226 10.74 -5.33 -9.94
CA GLN A 226 10.29 -6.27 -10.97
C GLN A 226 10.47 -7.73 -10.51
N ARG A 227 11.62 -8.04 -9.94
CA ARG A 227 11.91 -9.38 -9.41
C ARG A 227 10.93 -9.78 -8.30
N VAL A 228 10.49 -8.82 -7.48
CA VAL A 228 9.45 -9.06 -6.47
C VAL A 228 8.11 -9.37 -7.12
N ARG A 229 7.72 -8.62 -8.17
CA ARG A 229 6.47 -8.89 -8.89
C ARG A 229 6.46 -10.30 -9.47
N ASP A 230 7.53 -10.68 -10.14
CA ASP A 230 7.68 -12.01 -10.75
C ASP A 230 7.57 -13.12 -9.68
N LEU A 231 8.20 -12.91 -8.51
CA LEU A 231 8.15 -13.85 -7.38
C LEU A 231 6.74 -13.98 -6.78
N LEU A 232 6.01 -12.86 -6.67
CA LEU A 232 4.69 -12.84 -6.05
C LEU A 232 3.58 -13.33 -6.98
N GLN A 233 3.70 -13.09 -8.28
CA GLN A 233 2.72 -13.53 -9.29
C GLN A 233 2.93 -14.97 -9.76
N GLY A 234 4.15 -15.49 -9.70
CA GLY A 234 4.48 -16.84 -10.10
C GLY A 234 3.68 -17.87 -9.30
N THR A 235 2.97 -18.75 -10.00
CA THR A 235 2.17 -19.81 -9.35
C THR A 235 3.03 -20.97 -8.86
N ALA A 236 4.29 -21.08 -9.32
CA ALA A 236 5.21 -22.21 -9.13
C ALA A 236 4.59 -23.54 -9.56
N SER A 237 3.82 -23.52 -10.64
CA SER A 237 3.32 -24.76 -11.22
C SER A 237 4.45 -25.44 -11.99
N LEU A 238 5.19 -26.29 -11.28
CA LEU A 238 6.25 -27.11 -11.85
C LEU A 238 5.63 -28.35 -12.48
N GLU A 239 6.03 -28.64 -13.70
CA GLU A 239 5.54 -29.76 -14.50
C GLU A 239 6.69 -30.41 -15.27
N PHE A 240 6.68 -31.75 -15.36
CA PHE A 240 7.66 -32.52 -16.11
C PHE A 240 6.97 -33.17 -17.29
N TRP A 241 7.39 -32.78 -18.50
CA TRP A 241 6.79 -33.23 -19.75
C TRP A 241 7.80 -33.94 -20.65
N LEU A 242 7.39 -35.02 -21.31
CA LEU A 242 8.17 -35.57 -22.39
C LEU A 242 8.09 -34.63 -23.62
N CYS A 243 9.21 -34.48 -24.33
CA CYS A 243 9.24 -33.67 -25.54
C CYS A 243 9.13 -34.55 -26.79
N TYR A 244 8.59 -33.97 -27.86
CA TYR A 244 8.80 -34.47 -29.20
C TYR A 244 10.22 -34.17 -29.66
N ASP A 245 10.83 -35.07 -30.44
CA ASP A 245 12.07 -34.76 -31.15
C ASP A 245 11.74 -33.81 -32.34
N ALA A 246 12.56 -32.75 -32.51
CA ALA A 246 12.40 -31.83 -33.62
C ALA A 246 12.34 -32.52 -34.99
N ARG A 247 13.06 -33.65 -35.15
CA ARG A 247 13.07 -34.46 -36.37
C ARG A 247 11.73 -35.13 -36.64
N GLU A 248 10.96 -35.48 -35.64
CA GLU A 248 9.62 -36.07 -35.79
C GLU A 248 8.61 -35.04 -36.32
N LEU A 249 8.74 -33.79 -35.95
CA LEU A 249 7.80 -32.70 -36.30
C LEU A 249 8.23 -31.88 -37.53
N LEU A 250 9.46 -32.01 -38.02
CA LEU A 250 9.95 -31.26 -39.15
C LEU A 250 9.08 -31.44 -40.44
N PRO A 251 8.61 -32.67 -40.79
CA PRO A 251 7.70 -32.82 -41.92
C PRO A 251 6.39 -32.05 -41.73
N VAL A 252 5.89 -31.96 -40.51
CA VAL A 252 4.68 -31.21 -40.16
C VAL A 252 4.92 -29.71 -40.26
N LEU A 253 6.05 -29.18 -39.74
CA LEU A 253 6.42 -27.77 -39.86
C LEU A 253 6.50 -27.33 -41.35
N ASN A 254 7.06 -28.18 -42.20
CA ASN A 254 7.07 -27.92 -43.64
C ASN A 254 5.67 -27.92 -44.28
N GLN A 255 4.74 -28.77 -43.78
CA GLN A 255 3.36 -28.74 -44.23
C GLN A 255 2.63 -27.47 -43.78
N VAL A 256 2.91 -26.97 -42.57
CA VAL A 256 2.40 -25.72 -42.07
C VAL A 256 2.84 -24.54 -42.92
N ASP A 257 4.14 -24.45 -43.25
CA ASP A 257 4.66 -23.38 -44.10
C ASP A 257 4.03 -23.42 -45.51
N ASN A 258 3.88 -24.61 -46.10
CA ASN A 258 3.20 -24.77 -47.38
C ASN A 258 1.73 -24.39 -47.38
N LEU A 259 1.00 -24.74 -46.29
CA LEU A 259 -0.42 -24.37 -46.11
C LEU A 259 -0.58 -22.87 -46.02
N LEU A 260 0.28 -22.20 -45.23
CA LEU A 260 0.24 -20.75 -45.04
C LEU A 260 0.65 -20.01 -46.31
N ARG A 261 1.62 -20.54 -47.08
CA ARG A 261 2.03 -20.00 -48.39
C ARG A 261 0.87 -20.02 -49.39
N GLY A 262 0.14 -21.15 -49.49
CA GLY A 262 -1.04 -21.23 -50.36
C GLY A 262 -2.11 -20.17 -50.00
N ARG A 263 -2.33 -19.87 -48.74
CA ARG A 263 -3.26 -18.81 -48.30
C ARG A 263 -2.76 -17.40 -48.64
N VAL A 264 -1.45 -17.14 -48.50
CA VAL A 264 -0.87 -15.85 -48.91
C VAL A 264 -1.00 -15.68 -50.44
N GLU A 265 -0.78 -16.74 -51.22
CA GLU A 265 -0.97 -16.73 -52.68
C GLU A 265 -2.43 -16.52 -53.07
N GLU A 266 -3.40 -17.16 -52.37
CA GLU A 266 -4.85 -16.96 -52.57
C GLU A 266 -5.28 -15.53 -52.23
N GLN A 267 -4.78 -14.96 -51.14
CA GLN A 267 -5.06 -13.57 -50.76
C GLN A 267 -4.45 -12.56 -51.74
N ALA A 268 -3.24 -12.82 -52.22
CA ALA A 268 -2.63 -11.99 -53.23
C ALA A 268 -3.38 -12.09 -54.57
N ALA A 269 -3.87 -13.27 -54.97
CA ALA A 269 -4.69 -13.46 -56.16
C ALA A 269 -6.04 -12.78 -56.07
N ALA A 270 -6.71 -12.87 -54.91
CA ALA A 270 -7.96 -12.18 -54.65
C ALA A 270 -7.82 -10.65 -54.65
N ALA A 271 -6.71 -10.13 -54.14
CA ALA A 271 -6.39 -8.70 -54.18
C ALA A 271 -6.10 -8.19 -55.60
N VAL A 272 -5.61 -9.06 -56.51
CA VAL A 272 -5.41 -8.75 -57.92
C VAL A 272 -6.73 -8.84 -58.71
N GLU A 273 -7.65 -9.75 -58.33
CA GLU A 273 -9.00 -9.81 -58.95
C GLU A 273 -9.88 -8.62 -58.53
N GLU A 274 -9.73 -8.13 -57.30
CA GLU A 274 -10.44 -6.95 -56.81
C GLU A 274 -9.98 -5.65 -57.48
N GLN A 275 -8.70 -5.60 -57.95
CA GLN A 275 -8.13 -4.49 -58.73
C GLN A 275 -8.46 -4.55 -60.23
N THR A 276 -9.02 -5.66 -60.72
CA THR A 276 -9.38 -5.87 -62.15
C THR A 276 -10.87 -5.80 -62.46
N ALA A 277 -11.71 -5.44 -61.47
CA ALA A 277 -13.12 -5.10 -61.73
C ALA A 277 -13.24 -3.72 -62.40
N PRO A 278 -13.91 -3.56 -63.58
CA PRO A 278 -13.88 -2.32 -64.34
C PRO A 278 -14.67 -1.22 -63.64
N ALA A 279 -14.02 -0.18 -63.19
CA ALA A 279 -14.62 1.08 -62.78
C ALA A 279 -15.05 1.82 -64.08
N ALA A 280 -16.32 1.74 -64.45
CA ALA A 280 -16.90 2.64 -65.45
C ALA A 280 -17.66 3.76 -64.74
N GLU A 281 -17.33 4.99 -65.09
CA GLU A 281 -18.04 6.25 -64.85
C GLU A 281 -18.01 6.86 -63.42
N ALA A 282 -17.00 7.72 -63.18
CA ALA A 282 -17.22 9.09 -62.74
C ALA A 282 -15.90 9.87 -62.85
N ALA A 283 -15.62 10.33 -64.07
CA ALA A 283 -14.63 11.38 -64.27
C ALA A 283 -15.35 12.73 -64.27
N ALA A 284 -14.99 13.61 -63.31
CA ALA A 284 -14.83 15.03 -63.58
C ALA A 284 -14.47 15.79 -62.30
N THR A 285 -13.39 16.55 -62.41
CA THR A 285 -13.04 17.75 -61.61
C THR A 285 -12.42 17.58 -60.23
N ALA A 286 -11.07 17.62 -60.23
CA ALA A 286 -10.31 18.41 -59.30
C ALA A 286 -8.86 18.64 -59.78
N PRO A 287 -8.23 19.81 -59.53
CA PRO A 287 -6.97 20.19 -60.12
C PRO A 287 -5.74 19.60 -59.44
N ALA A 288 -4.83 19.12 -60.28
CA ALA A 288 -3.46 18.83 -59.88
C ALA A 288 -2.72 20.13 -59.52
N ALA A 289 -2.10 20.12 -58.37
CA ALA A 289 -0.87 20.84 -58.02
C ALA A 289 -0.75 21.01 -56.51
N ALA A 290 -0.02 20.14 -55.83
CA ALA A 290 0.76 20.36 -54.63
C ALA A 290 1.13 19.00 -53.98
N GLY A 291 2.06 18.30 -54.61
CA GLY A 291 2.49 16.99 -54.09
C GLY A 291 3.90 16.57 -54.47
N GLU A 292 4.63 17.44 -55.18
CA GLU A 292 5.97 17.05 -55.70
C GLU A 292 7.16 17.75 -55.01
N GLU A 293 6.93 18.61 -54.03
CA GLU A 293 8.01 19.36 -53.37
C GLU A 293 8.30 18.90 -51.90
N LEU A 294 7.60 17.86 -51.38
CA LEU A 294 7.87 17.32 -50.04
C LEU A 294 8.61 15.97 -50.04
N LEU A 295 9.02 15.47 -51.18
CA LEU A 295 9.74 14.19 -51.35
C LEU A 295 11.23 14.33 -51.69
N ALA A 296 11.76 15.54 -51.67
CA ALA A 296 13.16 15.82 -52.02
C ALA A 296 14.11 16.11 -50.86
N GLU A 297 13.67 16.13 -49.61
CA GLU A 297 14.51 16.47 -48.43
C GLU A 297 14.65 15.34 -47.40
N VAL A 298 14.17 14.14 -47.65
CA VAL A 298 14.40 12.94 -46.80
C VAL A 298 15.13 11.88 -47.65
N GLY A 299 16.26 12.20 -48.10
CA GLY A 299 17.05 11.30 -48.94
C GLY A 299 18.49 11.22 -48.47
N SER A 300 18.79 10.34 -47.50
CA SER A 300 20.06 9.64 -47.40
C SER A 300 20.15 8.48 -46.37
N ASP A 301 19.11 8.24 -45.49
CA ASP A 301 19.19 7.13 -44.55
C ASP A 301 18.14 6.02 -44.76
N THR A 302 17.28 6.14 -45.76
CA THR A 302 16.17 5.22 -46.00
C THR A 302 16.47 4.06 -46.96
N THR A 303 17.67 4.01 -47.60
CA THR A 303 17.97 2.98 -48.59
C THR A 303 18.30 1.64 -47.93
N GLU A 304 18.92 1.59 -46.78
CA GLU A 304 19.23 0.34 -46.08
C GLU A 304 17.99 -0.25 -45.34
N MET A 305 17.12 0.60 -44.82
CA MET A 305 15.87 0.14 -44.17
C MET A 305 14.83 -0.37 -45.16
N THR A 306 14.73 0.20 -46.36
CA THR A 306 13.81 -0.26 -47.41
C THR A 306 14.22 -1.62 -47.96
N ASP A 307 15.51 -1.92 -48.12
CA ASP A 307 15.97 -3.22 -48.60
C ASP A 307 15.76 -4.33 -47.56
N ALA A 308 16.01 -4.07 -46.27
CA ALA A 308 15.76 -5.03 -45.21
C ALA A 308 14.25 -5.31 -45.01
N ALA A 309 13.39 -4.29 -45.08
CA ALA A 309 11.95 -4.44 -45.00
C ALA A 309 11.36 -5.13 -46.24
N GLN A 310 11.88 -4.85 -47.41
CA GLN A 310 11.49 -5.55 -48.63
C GLN A 310 11.96 -7.02 -48.65
N MET A 311 13.15 -7.29 -48.10
CA MET A 311 13.68 -8.63 -47.97
C MET A 311 12.91 -9.47 -46.95
N GLN A 312 12.54 -8.87 -45.79
CA GLN A 312 11.65 -9.49 -44.82
C GLN A 312 10.25 -9.75 -45.39
N ARG A 313 9.70 -8.84 -46.20
CA ARG A 313 8.41 -9.03 -46.87
C ARG A 313 8.47 -10.14 -47.89
N TYR A 314 9.53 -10.21 -48.68
CA TYR A 314 9.78 -11.26 -49.65
C TYR A 314 9.95 -12.64 -49.01
N ASP A 315 10.65 -12.73 -47.88
CA ASP A 315 10.80 -13.96 -47.12
C ASP A 315 9.48 -14.41 -46.46
N ARG A 316 8.63 -13.46 -45.97
CA ARG A 316 7.29 -13.76 -45.44
C ARG A 316 6.30 -14.22 -46.50
N GLU A 317 6.40 -13.75 -47.73
CA GLU A 317 5.57 -14.21 -48.85
C GLU A 317 6.00 -15.61 -49.31
N ARG A 318 7.27 -15.93 -49.25
CA ARG A 318 7.80 -17.20 -49.74
C ARG A 318 7.75 -18.33 -48.71
N ASN A 319 8.03 -18.01 -47.44
CA ASN A 319 8.06 -18.97 -46.33
C ASN A 319 7.45 -18.30 -45.11
N PRO A 320 6.13 -18.12 -45.04
CA PRO A 320 5.46 -17.28 -44.01
C PRO A 320 5.68 -17.78 -42.60
N PHE A 321 5.79 -19.08 -42.40
CA PHE A 321 6.02 -19.65 -41.07
C PHE A 321 7.52 -19.58 -40.66
N PHE A 322 8.40 -19.96 -41.59
CA PHE A 322 9.84 -19.95 -41.30
C PHE A 322 10.48 -18.55 -41.34
N ALA A 323 9.78 -17.55 -41.85
CA ALA A 323 10.19 -16.15 -41.69
C ALA A 323 10.08 -15.61 -40.26
N VAL A 324 9.24 -16.25 -39.41
CA VAL A 324 9.01 -15.86 -38.00
C VAL A 324 9.50 -16.92 -37.03
N LEU A 325 9.66 -18.17 -37.43
CA LEU A 325 10.18 -19.27 -36.64
C LEU A 325 11.35 -19.95 -37.34
N ASP A 326 12.55 -19.78 -36.85
CA ASP A 326 13.75 -20.43 -37.37
C ASP A 326 13.80 -21.91 -36.88
N PRO A 327 13.76 -22.92 -37.78
CA PRO A 327 13.72 -24.33 -37.35
C PRO A 327 15.03 -24.72 -36.67
N TYR A 328 14.96 -25.42 -35.56
CA TYR A 328 16.12 -25.85 -34.80
C TYR A 328 16.33 -27.36 -34.86
N TYR A 329 17.53 -27.78 -35.23
CA TYR A 329 17.84 -29.19 -35.51
C TYR A 329 18.94 -29.81 -34.62
N ALA A 330 19.50 -29.07 -33.68
CA ALA A 330 20.69 -29.51 -32.92
C ALA A 330 20.43 -30.61 -31.88
N GLY A 331 19.21 -31.13 -31.79
CA GLY A 331 18.79 -32.12 -30.79
C GLY A 331 18.25 -31.50 -29.53
N GLY A 332 17.46 -32.26 -28.78
CA GLY A 332 16.69 -31.73 -27.65
C GLY A 332 15.22 -31.54 -28.03
N GLY A 333 14.39 -31.08 -27.14
CA GLY A 333 12.94 -30.91 -27.37
C GLY A 333 12.54 -29.63 -28.10
N ALA A 334 13.46 -28.75 -28.43
CA ALA A 334 13.19 -27.51 -29.14
C ALA A 334 12.95 -27.77 -30.64
N ILE A 335 11.86 -27.26 -31.20
CA ILE A 335 11.47 -27.43 -32.61
C ILE A 335 11.80 -26.21 -33.45
N GLY A 336 12.02 -25.06 -32.86
CA GLY A 336 12.38 -23.81 -33.52
C GLY A 336 12.77 -22.73 -32.55
N ALA A 337 13.19 -21.57 -33.06
CA ALA A 337 13.52 -20.39 -32.28
C ALA A 337 12.99 -19.12 -32.96
N ALA A 338 12.48 -18.16 -32.21
CA ALA A 338 11.94 -16.89 -32.71
C ALA A 338 12.40 -15.70 -31.89
N PHE A 339 12.40 -14.53 -32.49
CA PHE A 339 12.59 -13.29 -31.73
C PHE A 339 11.34 -12.97 -30.89
N LYS A 340 11.51 -12.24 -29.81
CA LYS A 340 10.43 -11.86 -28.93
C LYS A 340 9.26 -11.17 -29.65
N ALA A 341 9.57 -10.34 -30.65
CA ALA A 341 8.58 -9.65 -31.48
C ALA A 341 7.73 -10.58 -32.34
N ASP A 342 8.26 -11.73 -32.73
CA ASP A 342 7.60 -12.69 -33.65
C ASP A 342 6.80 -13.78 -32.89
N ILE A 343 6.96 -13.90 -31.57
CA ILE A 343 6.29 -14.91 -30.74
C ILE A 343 4.75 -14.83 -30.89
N ALA A 344 4.20 -13.63 -30.91
CA ALA A 344 2.75 -13.43 -31.07
C ALA A 344 2.24 -13.95 -32.43
N ALA A 345 3.01 -13.72 -33.52
CA ALA A 345 2.69 -14.22 -34.86
C ALA A 345 2.78 -15.75 -34.94
N VAL A 346 3.82 -16.36 -34.37
CA VAL A 346 3.96 -17.82 -34.28
C VAL A 346 2.80 -18.44 -33.53
N ASN A 347 2.42 -17.86 -32.36
CA ASN A 347 1.29 -18.34 -31.58
C ASN A 347 -0.04 -18.24 -32.32
N ALA A 348 -0.25 -17.15 -33.09
CA ALA A 348 -1.44 -16.99 -33.91
C ALA A 348 -1.51 -18.07 -35.02
N TYR A 349 -0.39 -18.38 -35.66
CA TYR A 349 -0.32 -19.47 -36.66
C TYR A 349 -0.59 -20.85 -36.01
N LEU A 350 -0.01 -21.15 -34.88
CA LEU A 350 -0.20 -22.42 -34.18
C LEU A 350 -1.62 -22.57 -33.59
N ALA A 351 -2.32 -21.47 -33.32
CA ALA A 351 -3.70 -21.46 -32.88
C ALA A 351 -4.73 -21.64 -34.01
N ASP A 352 -4.32 -21.45 -35.27
CA ASP A 352 -5.20 -21.67 -36.44
C ASP A 352 -5.67 -23.12 -36.49
N PRO A 353 -6.99 -23.40 -36.50
CA PRO A 353 -7.53 -24.76 -36.54
C PRO A 353 -7.00 -25.62 -37.71
N ALA A 354 -6.75 -25.02 -38.86
CA ALA A 354 -6.21 -25.75 -40.01
C ALA A 354 -4.73 -26.14 -39.84
N VAL A 355 -3.95 -25.28 -39.17
CA VAL A 355 -2.56 -25.57 -38.78
C VAL A 355 -2.52 -26.58 -37.65
N ARG A 356 -3.37 -26.39 -36.64
CA ARG A 356 -3.46 -27.27 -35.47
C ARG A 356 -3.75 -28.71 -35.84
N ASN A 357 -4.63 -28.93 -36.82
CA ASN A 357 -5.01 -30.26 -37.31
C ASN A 357 -3.87 -31.02 -38.03
N LEU A 358 -2.79 -30.35 -38.41
CA LEU A 358 -1.60 -31.01 -39.00
C LEU A 358 -0.72 -31.66 -37.91
N PHE A 359 -0.79 -31.16 -36.67
CA PHE A 359 0.00 -31.68 -35.56
C PHE A 359 -0.71 -32.86 -34.87
N PRO A 360 0.04 -33.74 -34.22
CA PRO A 360 -0.55 -34.75 -33.34
C PRO A 360 -1.50 -34.12 -32.32
N ALA A 361 -2.58 -34.82 -31.97
CA ALA A 361 -3.58 -34.32 -31.02
C ALA A 361 -3.00 -34.14 -29.60
N ASP A 362 -1.95 -34.88 -29.27
CA ASP A 362 -1.26 -34.91 -27.99
C ASP A 362 -0.09 -33.92 -27.87
N VAL A 363 0.06 -32.95 -28.80
CA VAL A 363 1.13 -31.96 -28.73
C VAL A 363 0.68 -30.69 -28.02
N ILE A 364 1.53 -30.14 -27.14
CA ILE A 364 1.41 -28.81 -26.53
C ILE A 364 2.66 -28.00 -26.81
N PHE A 365 2.50 -26.74 -27.20
CA PHE A 365 3.63 -25.85 -27.45
C PHE A 365 3.92 -24.96 -26.24
N ARG A 366 5.21 -24.84 -25.88
CA ARG A 366 5.67 -23.95 -24.80
C ARG A 366 6.97 -23.26 -25.20
N TRP A 367 7.10 -22.00 -24.80
CA TRP A 367 8.31 -21.20 -25.05
C TRP A 367 9.33 -21.36 -23.93
N GLY A 368 10.61 -21.21 -24.27
CA GLY A 368 11.67 -21.04 -23.26
C GLY A 368 11.50 -19.75 -22.47
N VAL A 369 11.92 -19.76 -21.21
CA VAL A 369 11.74 -18.62 -20.29
C VAL A 369 12.54 -17.39 -20.70
N LYS A 370 13.69 -17.56 -21.35
CA LYS A 370 14.54 -16.45 -21.82
C LYS A 370 15.15 -16.73 -23.19
N GLY A 371 15.54 -15.67 -23.87
CA GLY A 371 16.31 -15.77 -25.12
C GLY A 371 17.73 -16.28 -24.86
N ASP A 372 18.27 -17.05 -25.78
CA ASP A 372 19.62 -17.58 -25.72
C ASP A 372 20.56 -16.67 -26.52
N ASP A 373 21.57 -16.11 -25.86
CA ASP A 373 22.57 -15.22 -26.46
C ASP A 373 23.37 -15.92 -27.55
N ASN A 374 23.53 -17.25 -27.47
CA ASN A 374 24.23 -18.03 -28.50
C ASN A 374 23.51 -18.06 -29.84
N ILE A 375 22.20 -17.79 -29.87
CA ILE A 375 21.37 -17.69 -31.06
C ILE A 375 20.82 -16.28 -31.30
N GLY A 376 21.51 -15.27 -30.78
CA GLY A 376 21.17 -13.85 -30.97
C GLY A 376 19.94 -13.41 -30.21
N GLY A 377 19.72 -13.93 -29.00
CA GLY A 377 18.62 -13.52 -28.10
C GLY A 377 17.25 -14.10 -28.48
N ARG A 378 17.21 -15.15 -29.32
CA ARG A 378 15.96 -15.82 -29.70
C ARG A 378 15.47 -16.77 -28.62
N TYR A 379 14.15 -16.95 -28.56
CA TYR A 379 13.46 -17.85 -27.65
C TYR A 379 13.19 -19.20 -28.33
N TYR A 380 13.52 -20.30 -27.66
CA TYR A 380 13.22 -21.63 -28.15
C TYR A 380 11.74 -21.98 -27.98
N LEU A 381 11.16 -22.59 -29.02
CA LEU A 381 9.82 -23.21 -28.98
C LEU A 381 9.96 -24.70 -28.77
N TYR A 382 9.30 -25.24 -27.78
CA TYR A 382 9.28 -26.67 -27.44
C TYR A 382 7.93 -27.29 -27.75
N ALA A 383 7.96 -28.52 -28.26
CA ALA A 383 6.76 -29.34 -28.45
C ALA A 383 6.72 -30.43 -27.38
N LEU A 384 5.75 -30.35 -26.49
CA LEU A 384 5.56 -31.27 -25.38
C LEU A 384 4.53 -32.35 -25.76
N ARG A 385 4.71 -33.56 -25.24
CA ARG A 385 3.81 -34.69 -25.48
C ARG A 385 2.92 -34.95 -24.28
N VAL A 386 1.60 -34.93 -24.46
CA VAL A 386 0.62 -35.34 -23.47
C VAL A 386 0.57 -36.86 -23.43
N THR A 387 0.99 -37.46 -22.32
CA THR A 387 1.05 -38.92 -22.17
C THR A 387 -0.01 -39.46 -21.18
N THR A 388 -0.68 -38.61 -20.46
CA THR A 388 -1.70 -38.93 -19.48
C THR A 388 -3.12 -38.74 -20.07
N PRO A 389 -4.07 -39.59 -19.70
CA PRO A 389 -5.45 -39.50 -20.22
C PRO A 389 -6.19 -38.21 -19.82
N ASP A 390 -5.81 -37.62 -18.68
CA ASP A 390 -6.40 -36.38 -18.14
C ASP A 390 -5.75 -35.10 -18.67
N GLY A 391 -4.78 -35.25 -19.58
CA GLY A 391 -4.11 -34.12 -20.20
C GLY A 391 -3.15 -33.34 -19.30
N LYS A 392 -2.89 -33.84 -18.09
CA LYS A 392 -1.96 -33.23 -17.11
C LYS A 392 -0.53 -33.73 -17.31
N ALA A 393 0.41 -33.06 -16.69
CA ALA A 393 1.80 -33.51 -16.67
C ALA A 393 1.93 -34.88 -15.95
N PRO A 394 2.78 -35.77 -16.45
CA PRO A 394 3.05 -37.05 -15.79
C PRO A 394 3.55 -36.90 -14.35
N LEU A 395 4.25 -35.84 -14.06
CA LEU A 395 4.75 -35.50 -12.73
C LEU A 395 4.68 -33.98 -12.54
N ASP A 396 4.23 -33.57 -11.39
CA ASP A 396 4.12 -32.14 -11.05
C ASP A 396 4.98 -31.74 -9.83
N GLY A 397 4.98 -30.46 -9.48
CA GLY A 397 5.79 -29.89 -8.40
C GLY A 397 5.38 -30.30 -6.99
N SER A 398 4.25 -30.99 -6.79
CA SER A 398 3.80 -31.44 -5.45
C SER A 398 4.74 -32.47 -4.82
N VAL A 399 5.54 -33.11 -5.65
CA VAL A 399 6.52 -34.11 -5.24
C VAL A 399 7.85 -33.51 -4.77
N VAL A 400 8.11 -32.24 -5.02
CA VAL A 400 9.36 -31.56 -4.63
C VAL A 400 9.27 -31.19 -3.14
N THR A 401 10.24 -31.62 -2.37
CA THR A 401 10.33 -31.34 -0.93
C THR A 401 11.31 -30.23 -0.59
N GLU A 402 12.37 -30.11 -1.37
CA GLU A 402 13.44 -29.14 -1.17
C GLU A 402 14.10 -28.82 -2.53
N ALA A 403 14.52 -27.60 -2.72
CA ALA A 403 15.38 -27.20 -3.84
C ALA A 403 16.46 -26.24 -3.33
N VAL A 404 17.69 -26.42 -3.84
CA VAL A 404 18.89 -25.69 -3.37
C VAL A 404 19.69 -25.25 -4.58
N GLU A 405 20.18 -24.02 -4.57
CA GLU A 405 21.13 -23.54 -5.57
C GLU A 405 22.50 -24.21 -5.39
N ARG A 406 23.14 -24.60 -6.48
CA ARG A 406 24.50 -25.13 -6.53
C ARG A 406 25.31 -24.51 -7.65
N TYR A 407 26.62 -24.50 -7.48
CA TYR A 407 27.54 -24.16 -8.59
C TYR A 407 27.77 -25.39 -9.44
N ALA A 408 27.68 -25.22 -10.76
CA ALA A 408 28.03 -26.29 -11.70
C ALA A 408 29.48 -26.75 -11.48
N GLN A 409 29.71 -28.04 -11.58
CA GLN A 409 31.05 -28.61 -11.38
C GLN A 409 32.07 -28.15 -12.42
N ARG A 410 31.65 -27.58 -13.53
CA ARG A 410 32.48 -27.03 -14.62
C ARG A 410 31.82 -25.76 -15.17
N GLY A 411 32.31 -24.61 -14.71
CA GLY A 411 31.88 -23.31 -15.22
C GLY A 411 31.46 -22.35 -14.09
N ALA A 412 31.09 -21.13 -14.46
CA ALA A 412 30.56 -20.10 -13.56
C ALA A 412 29.03 -20.13 -13.48
N GLU A 413 28.38 -21.11 -14.12
CA GLU A 413 26.93 -21.24 -14.17
C GLU A 413 26.40 -21.82 -12.85
N ALA A 414 25.24 -21.39 -12.44
CA ALA A 414 24.52 -21.93 -11.29
C ALA A 414 23.46 -22.94 -11.75
N GLU A 415 23.20 -23.93 -10.91
CA GLU A 415 22.22 -24.99 -11.11
C GLU A 415 21.31 -25.09 -9.89
N VAL A 416 20.11 -25.63 -10.05
CA VAL A 416 19.18 -25.91 -8.96
C VAL A 416 19.03 -27.40 -8.77
N GLU A 417 19.47 -27.91 -7.61
CA GLU A 417 19.26 -29.30 -7.22
C GLU A 417 17.90 -29.44 -6.52
N MET A 418 17.06 -30.33 -7.00
CA MET A 418 15.76 -30.67 -6.43
C MET A 418 15.78 -32.00 -5.73
N HIS A 419 15.09 -32.09 -4.60
CA HIS A 419 14.83 -33.33 -3.87
C HIS A 419 13.34 -33.62 -3.92
N MET A 420 13.00 -34.89 -4.23
CA MET A 420 11.62 -35.34 -4.32
C MET A 420 11.26 -36.22 -3.12
N ASN A 421 9.99 -36.29 -2.79
CA ASN A 421 9.47 -37.23 -1.80
C ASN A 421 9.55 -38.67 -2.34
N ALA A 422 9.24 -39.69 -1.51
CA ALA A 422 9.39 -41.11 -1.87
C ALA A 422 8.51 -41.52 -3.08
N GLU A 423 7.30 -40.94 -3.19
CA GLU A 423 6.36 -41.20 -4.27
C GLU A 423 6.87 -40.59 -5.58
N GLY A 424 7.27 -39.31 -5.54
CA GLY A 424 7.88 -38.65 -6.67
C GLY A 424 9.18 -39.28 -7.14
N ALA A 425 10.03 -39.72 -6.23
CA ALA A 425 11.26 -40.44 -6.55
C ALA A 425 10.99 -41.76 -7.31
N GLN A 426 9.96 -42.51 -6.92
CA GLN A 426 9.55 -43.73 -7.59
C GLN A 426 9.02 -43.45 -9.00
N GLU A 427 8.13 -42.46 -9.15
CA GLU A 427 7.55 -42.11 -10.44
C GLU A 427 8.59 -41.48 -11.38
N TRP A 428 9.48 -40.66 -10.85
CA TRP A 428 10.60 -40.07 -11.60
C TRP A 428 11.58 -41.14 -12.10
N SER A 429 11.89 -42.13 -11.25
CA SER A 429 12.72 -43.27 -11.62
C SER A 429 12.08 -44.08 -12.74
N ARG A 430 10.74 -44.30 -12.69
CA ARG A 430 9.99 -44.97 -13.75
C ARG A 430 10.02 -44.16 -15.05
N LEU A 431 9.63 -42.87 -14.98
CA LEU A 431 9.55 -41.97 -16.14
C LEU A 431 10.91 -41.84 -16.87
N THR A 432 11.98 -41.65 -16.07
CA THR A 432 13.33 -41.50 -16.65
C THR A 432 13.87 -42.83 -17.19
N GLY A 433 13.53 -43.97 -16.55
CA GLY A 433 13.94 -45.28 -16.98
C GLY A 433 13.30 -45.75 -18.31
N GLU A 434 12.02 -45.43 -18.52
CA GLU A 434 11.27 -45.76 -19.74
C GLU A 434 11.64 -44.86 -20.91
N ASN A 435 12.23 -43.70 -20.67
CA ASN A 435 12.46 -42.66 -21.67
C ASN A 435 13.95 -42.26 -21.82
N VAL A 436 14.87 -43.17 -21.54
CA VAL A 436 16.31 -42.96 -21.78
C VAL A 436 16.55 -42.60 -23.23
N GLY A 437 17.34 -41.58 -23.50
CA GLY A 437 17.63 -41.03 -24.83
C GLY A 437 16.61 -40.01 -25.33
N LYS A 438 15.47 -39.79 -24.63
CA LYS A 438 14.51 -38.76 -24.97
C LYS A 438 14.72 -37.51 -24.09
N CYS A 439 14.09 -36.40 -24.53
CA CYS A 439 14.11 -35.14 -23.81
C CYS A 439 12.93 -35.05 -22.83
N VAL A 440 13.19 -34.52 -21.63
CA VAL A 440 12.18 -34.13 -20.66
C VAL A 440 12.28 -32.63 -20.38
N ALA A 441 11.21 -31.91 -20.69
CA ALA A 441 11.10 -30.50 -20.36
C ALA A 441 10.68 -30.30 -18.90
N ILE A 442 11.36 -29.39 -18.23
CA ILE A 442 11.01 -28.87 -16.91
C ILE A 442 10.32 -27.53 -17.17
N VAL A 443 9.00 -27.54 -16.98
CA VAL A 443 8.13 -26.40 -17.26
C VAL A 443 7.70 -25.80 -15.92
N LEU A 444 7.84 -24.50 -15.79
CA LEU A 444 7.37 -23.75 -14.63
C LEU A 444 6.48 -22.60 -15.12
N ASP A 445 5.26 -22.54 -14.63
CA ASP A 445 4.26 -21.53 -15.01
C ASP A 445 4.05 -21.40 -16.53
N GLY A 446 4.14 -22.54 -17.23
CA GLY A 446 3.91 -22.62 -18.68
C GLY A 446 5.13 -22.28 -19.57
N TYR A 447 6.28 -21.95 -18.97
CA TYR A 447 7.54 -21.71 -19.69
C TYR A 447 8.55 -22.84 -19.44
N VAL A 448 9.33 -23.21 -20.45
CA VAL A 448 10.36 -24.21 -20.33
C VAL A 448 11.64 -23.58 -19.76
N TYR A 449 12.05 -24.04 -18.60
CA TYR A 449 13.29 -23.60 -17.95
C TYR A 449 14.51 -24.43 -18.38
N SER A 450 14.28 -25.70 -18.58
CA SER A 450 15.32 -26.65 -19.02
C SER A 450 14.67 -27.83 -19.73
N ALA A 451 15.35 -28.39 -20.72
CA ALA A 451 14.87 -29.55 -21.46
C ALA A 451 16.03 -30.54 -21.73
N PRO A 452 16.57 -31.18 -20.68
CA PRO A 452 17.68 -32.10 -20.78
C PRO A 452 17.30 -33.42 -21.48
N VAL A 453 18.26 -33.99 -22.20
CA VAL A 453 18.14 -35.35 -22.71
C VAL A 453 18.53 -36.34 -21.59
N LEU A 454 17.67 -37.28 -21.31
CA LEU A 454 17.89 -38.33 -20.30
C LEU A 454 19.03 -39.27 -20.75
N ARG A 455 20.14 -39.28 -20.05
CA ARG A 455 21.28 -40.16 -20.37
C ARG A 455 21.16 -41.51 -19.67
N THR A 456 20.58 -41.56 -18.50
CA THR A 456 20.41 -42.75 -17.67
C THR A 456 19.14 -42.64 -16.88
N LYS A 457 18.66 -43.77 -16.34
CA LYS A 457 17.63 -43.82 -15.30
C LYS A 457 18.10 -43.05 -14.08
N ILE A 458 17.24 -42.21 -13.51
CA ILE A 458 17.54 -41.43 -12.28
C ILE A 458 16.82 -42.06 -11.12
N ASP A 459 17.60 -42.74 -10.25
CA ASP A 459 17.08 -43.35 -9.04
C ASP A 459 17.33 -42.37 -7.85
N GLY A 460 16.43 -42.38 -6.85
CA GLY A 460 16.61 -41.64 -5.59
C GLY A 460 16.03 -40.26 -5.53
N GLY A 461 15.35 -39.79 -6.58
CA GLY A 461 14.55 -38.57 -6.55
C GLY A 461 15.37 -37.25 -6.42
N ILE A 462 16.65 -37.28 -6.75
CA ILE A 462 17.50 -36.08 -6.79
C ILE A 462 17.76 -35.73 -8.26
N SER A 463 17.43 -34.52 -8.64
CA SER A 463 17.60 -34.04 -10.03
C SER A 463 18.08 -32.60 -10.04
N THR A 464 18.85 -32.26 -11.06
CA THR A 464 19.41 -30.91 -11.22
C THR A 464 18.77 -30.22 -12.43
N ILE A 465 18.24 -29.02 -12.22
CA ILE A 465 17.83 -28.12 -13.29
C ILE A 465 19.05 -27.33 -13.69
N SER A 466 19.58 -27.62 -14.88
CA SER A 466 20.69 -26.89 -15.49
C SER A 466 20.18 -25.95 -16.57
N GLY A 467 20.76 -24.75 -16.65
CA GLY A 467 20.46 -23.74 -17.63
C GLY A 467 21.49 -22.61 -17.49
N SER A 468 21.51 -21.64 -18.38
CA SER A 468 22.38 -20.46 -18.23
C SER A 468 21.84 -19.53 -17.14
N PHE A 469 21.82 -20.01 -15.88
CA PHE A 469 21.35 -19.23 -14.73
C PHE A 469 22.48 -18.46 -14.10
N THR A 470 22.20 -17.21 -13.74
CA THR A 470 22.99 -16.49 -12.75
C THR A 470 22.74 -17.11 -11.37
N ILE A 471 23.65 -16.90 -10.42
CA ILE A 471 23.50 -17.39 -9.04
C ILE A 471 22.19 -16.89 -8.44
N GLN A 472 21.80 -15.66 -8.74
CA GLN A 472 20.60 -15.06 -8.22
C GLN A 472 19.32 -15.68 -8.79
N GLU A 473 19.30 -15.93 -10.12
CA GLU A 473 18.17 -16.63 -10.76
C GLU A 473 18.02 -18.06 -10.23
N ALA A 474 19.12 -18.78 -10.04
CA ALA A 474 19.10 -20.12 -9.45
C ALA A 474 18.56 -20.12 -8.01
N LYS A 475 18.96 -19.14 -7.22
CA LYS A 475 18.46 -18.95 -5.85
C LYS A 475 16.96 -18.64 -5.82
N ASP A 476 16.49 -17.77 -6.70
CA ASP A 476 15.07 -17.43 -6.79
C ASP A 476 14.24 -18.65 -7.25
N LEU A 477 14.73 -19.37 -8.24
CA LEU A 477 14.08 -20.59 -8.69
C LEU A 477 14.05 -21.67 -7.59
N ALA A 478 15.13 -21.85 -6.85
CA ALA A 478 15.19 -22.76 -5.71
C ALA A 478 14.19 -22.38 -4.62
N ASN A 479 14.08 -21.09 -4.30
CA ASN A 479 13.12 -20.58 -3.33
C ASN A 479 11.66 -20.80 -3.75
N VAL A 480 11.36 -20.53 -5.03
CA VAL A 480 10.01 -20.75 -5.60
C VAL A 480 9.62 -22.22 -5.53
N LEU A 481 10.53 -23.11 -5.92
CA LEU A 481 10.30 -24.54 -5.90
C LEU A 481 10.16 -25.12 -4.47
N SER A 482 11.01 -24.67 -3.54
CA SER A 482 10.93 -25.09 -2.12
C SER A 482 9.68 -24.58 -1.42
N SER A 483 9.16 -23.43 -1.83
CA SER A 483 7.93 -22.85 -1.26
C SER A 483 6.66 -23.55 -1.75
N GLY A 484 6.73 -24.29 -2.85
CA GLY A 484 5.64 -25.05 -3.43
C GLY A 484 4.66 -24.22 -4.28
N LYS A 485 3.69 -24.94 -4.86
CA LYS A 485 2.65 -24.36 -5.74
C LYS A 485 1.67 -23.51 -4.94
N VAL A 486 1.32 -22.34 -5.46
CA VAL A 486 0.23 -21.52 -4.94
C VAL A 486 -1.11 -22.14 -5.35
N PRO A 487 -1.97 -22.57 -4.41
CA PRO A 487 -3.22 -23.24 -4.74
C PRO A 487 -4.21 -22.37 -5.53
N ALA A 488 -4.18 -21.07 -5.29
CA ALA A 488 -4.97 -20.08 -6.01
C ALA A 488 -4.05 -18.94 -6.47
N PRO A 489 -3.97 -18.65 -7.78
CA PRO A 489 -3.12 -17.57 -8.28
C PRO A 489 -3.56 -16.23 -7.68
N ALA A 490 -2.58 -15.38 -7.42
CA ALA A 490 -2.79 -14.06 -6.85
C ALA A 490 -2.39 -12.99 -7.88
N LYS A 491 -3.28 -12.01 -8.10
CA LYS A 491 -3.06 -10.92 -9.02
C LYS A 491 -2.70 -9.64 -8.27
N ILE A 492 -1.71 -8.90 -8.76
CA ILE A 492 -1.36 -7.60 -8.20
C ILE A 492 -2.44 -6.58 -8.63
N ILE A 493 -3.20 -6.08 -7.63
CA ILE A 493 -4.25 -5.07 -7.83
C ILE A 493 -3.83 -3.68 -7.40
N GLN A 494 -2.82 -3.59 -6.53
CA GLN A 494 -2.15 -2.34 -6.17
C GLN A 494 -0.65 -2.59 -6.07
N ASP A 495 0.12 -1.66 -6.56
CA ASP A 495 1.58 -1.67 -6.52
C ASP A 495 2.08 -0.25 -6.31
N THR A 496 2.90 -0.08 -5.28
CA THR A 496 3.52 1.20 -4.91
C THR A 496 5.02 0.99 -4.74
N VAL A 497 5.81 1.65 -5.54
CA VAL A 497 7.28 1.66 -5.44
C VAL A 497 7.74 3.03 -5.00
N VAL A 498 8.55 3.08 -3.94
CA VAL A 498 9.13 4.32 -3.39
C VAL A 498 10.65 4.22 -3.45
N GLY A 499 11.28 5.18 -4.11
CA GLY A 499 12.74 5.25 -4.21
C GLY A 499 13.41 5.62 -2.87
N PRO A 500 14.61 5.09 -2.58
CA PRO A 500 15.33 5.34 -1.33
C PRO A 500 15.69 6.81 -1.09
N SER A 501 15.92 7.58 -2.15
CA SER A 501 16.27 9.00 -2.06
C SER A 501 15.13 9.84 -1.48
N LEU A 502 13.89 9.56 -1.87
CA LEU A 502 12.71 10.25 -1.34
C LEU A 502 12.49 9.88 0.14
N GLY A 503 12.70 8.62 0.49
CA GLY A 503 12.65 8.15 1.88
C GLY A 503 13.67 8.88 2.76
N GLN A 504 14.92 9.03 2.31
CA GLN A 504 15.96 9.71 3.07
C GLN A 504 15.69 11.22 3.24
N GLU A 505 15.22 11.92 2.22
CA GLU A 505 14.77 13.32 2.32
C GLU A 505 13.64 13.46 3.35
N SER A 506 12.66 12.56 3.32
CA SER A 506 11.54 12.53 4.25
C SER A 506 11.97 12.26 5.70
N ILE A 507 12.92 11.34 5.92
CA ILE A 507 13.52 11.09 7.24
C ILE A 507 14.19 12.35 7.78
N ASN A 508 15.03 12.99 6.98
CA ASN A 508 15.80 14.15 7.41
C ASN A 508 14.86 15.32 7.78
N ALA A 509 13.87 15.62 6.94
CA ALA A 509 12.88 16.66 7.19
C ALA A 509 12.00 16.30 8.41
N GLY A 510 11.55 15.05 8.52
CA GLY A 510 10.76 14.56 9.64
C GLY A 510 11.53 14.63 10.98
N MET A 511 12.78 14.19 11.01
CA MET A 511 13.61 14.25 12.22
C MET A 511 13.95 15.69 12.62
N LEU A 512 14.25 16.55 11.67
CA LEU A 512 14.50 17.97 11.95
C LEU A 512 13.25 18.62 12.56
N SER A 513 12.08 18.42 11.96
CA SER A 513 10.82 18.96 12.46
C SER A 513 10.47 18.42 13.85
N PHE A 514 10.72 17.12 14.09
CA PHE A 514 10.55 16.48 15.39
C PHE A 514 11.39 17.17 16.47
N VAL A 515 12.70 17.38 16.23
CA VAL A 515 13.61 18.01 17.21
C VAL A 515 13.18 19.46 17.47
N ILE A 516 12.83 20.23 16.44
CA ILE A 516 12.37 21.61 16.59
C ILE A 516 11.06 21.65 17.39
N ALA A 517 10.06 20.85 17.03
CA ALA A 517 8.80 20.77 17.73
C ALA A 517 8.99 20.41 19.21
N PHE A 518 9.85 19.43 19.47
CA PHE A 518 10.18 18.98 20.82
C PHE A 518 10.77 20.09 21.67
N ILE A 519 11.78 20.80 21.16
CA ILE A 519 12.42 21.95 21.86
C ILE A 519 11.41 23.06 22.12
N LEU A 520 10.55 23.39 21.14
CA LEU A 520 9.53 24.44 21.29
C LEU A 520 8.51 24.09 22.37
N VAL A 521 8.08 22.84 22.46
CA VAL A 521 7.15 22.38 23.49
C VAL A 521 7.79 22.45 24.88
N LEU A 522 9.02 21.97 25.03
CA LEU A 522 9.76 22.06 26.30
C LEU A 522 9.90 23.52 26.75
N LEU A 523 10.27 24.42 25.84
CA LEU A 523 10.37 25.86 26.14
C LEU A 523 9.01 26.45 26.55
N TYR A 524 7.94 26.11 25.80
CA TYR A 524 6.61 26.61 26.09
C TYR A 524 6.15 26.23 27.50
N ILE A 525 6.26 24.95 27.85
CA ILE A 525 5.81 24.42 29.14
C ILE A 525 6.70 24.92 30.30
N GLY A 526 8.02 24.90 30.13
CA GLY A 526 8.97 25.42 31.12
C GLY A 526 8.75 26.91 31.40
N LEU A 527 8.53 27.73 30.38
CA LEU A 527 8.27 29.15 30.49
C LEU A 527 6.88 29.47 31.10
N PHE A 528 5.85 28.66 30.80
CA PHE A 528 4.50 28.91 31.26
C PHE A 528 4.28 28.44 32.70
N TYR A 529 4.74 27.22 33.08
CA TYR A 529 4.48 26.56 34.36
C TYR A 529 5.69 26.56 35.30
N LYS A 530 6.79 27.22 34.94
CA LYS A 530 7.98 27.37 35.80
C LYS A 530 8.54 26.02 36.27
N THR A 531 8.71 25.82 37.58
CA THR A 531 9.32 24.61 38.17
C THR A 531 8.49 23.34 37.86
N ALA A 532 7.16 23.46 37.89
CA ALA A 532 6.26 22.36 37.53
C ALA A 532 6.39 22.03 36.03
N GLY A 533 6.62 23.05 35.18
CA GLY A 533 6.87 22.86 33.76
C GLY A 533 8.06 21.95 33.50
N TRP A 534 9.21 22.19 34.13
CA TRP A 534 10.38 21.32 33.99
C TRP A 534 10.11 19.86 34.41
N MET A 535 9.18 19.63 35.37
CA MET A 535 8.79 18.26 35.71
C MET A 535 7.92 17.62 34.64
N ALA A 536 7.07 18.40 34.01
CA ALA A 536 6.33 17.92 32.81
C ALA A 536 7.27 17.60 31.65
N ASP A 537 8.36 18.40 31.48
CA ASP A 537 9.35 18.18 30.44
C ASP A 537 10.11 16.85 30.63
N VAL A 538 10.51 16.54 31.88
CA VAL A 538 11.11 15.24 32.22
C VAL A 538 10.11 14.09 31.96
N ALA A 539 8.84 14.29 32.29
CA ALA A 539 7.81 13.31 32.03
C ALA A 539 7.57 13.13 30.52
N LEU A 540 7.64 14.21 29.74
CA LEU A 540 7.52 14.17 28.28
C LEU A 540 8.70 13.42 27.64
N LEU A 541 9.94 13.67 28.08
CA LEU A 541 11.12 12.89 27.71
C LEU A 541 10.93 11.40 27.99
N THR A 542 10.41 11.10 29.18
CA THR A 542 10.10 9.72 29.57
C THR A 542 9.02 9.13 28.68
N ASN A 543 8.01 9.91 28.30
CA ASN A 543 6.95 9.47 27.40
C ASN A 543 7.50 9.08 26.02
N VAL A 544 8.32 9.94 25.40
CA VAL A 544 8.95 9.66 24.09
C VAL A 544 9.81 8.40 24.17
N PHE A 545 10.60 8.27 25.23
CA PHE A 545 11.42 7.08 25.46
C PHE A 545 10.57 5.79 25.59
N LEU A 546 9.48 5.83 26.36
CA LEU A 546 8.57 4.70 26.52
C LEU A 546 7.84 4.37 25.22
N LEU A 547 7.37 5.39 24.50
CA LEU A 547 6.70 5.23 23.21
C LEU A 547 7.60 4.52 22.21
N MET A 548 8.85 4.97 22.06
CA MET A 548 9.81 4.33 21.16
C MET A 548 10.11 2.88 21.58
N GLY A 549 10.32 2.63 22.87
CA GLY A 549 10.57 1.29 23.39
C GLY A 549 9.38 0.34 23.17
N VAL A 550 8.16 0.82 23.36
CA VAL A 550 6.94 0.04 23.15
C VAL A 550 6.71 -0.24 21.66
N LEU A 551 6.91 0.76 20.79
CA LEU A 551 6.82 0.57 19.33
C LEU A 551 7.75 -0.55 18.85
N VAL A 552 9.01 -0.52 19.28
CA VAL A 552 9.98 -1.56 18.92
C VAL A 552 9.58 -2.92 19.50
N SER A 553 9.06 -2.96 20.73
CA SER A 553 8.62 -4.21 21.37
C SER A 553 7.46 -4.89 20.67
N PHE A 554 6.56 -4.12 20.06
CA PHE A 554 5.44 -4.64 19.26
C PHE A 554 5.80 -4.90 17.79
N GLY A 555 7.03 -4.63 17.37
CA GLY A 555 7.43 -4.74 15.96
C GLY A 555 6.67 -3.76 15.05
N ALA A 556 6.17 -2.65 15.62
CA ALA A 556 5.37 -1.68 14.86
C ALA A 556 6.24 -0.94 13.84
N VAL A 557 5.68 -0.74 12.65
CA VAL A 557 6.34 -0.05 11.55
C VAL A 557 6.20 1.46 11.73
N LEU A 558 7.32 2.18 11.76
CA LEU A 558 7.34 3.63 11.80
C LEU A 558 7.26 4.19 10.37
N THR A 559 6.14 4.83 10.06
CA THR A 559 5.88 5.49 8.77
C THR A 559 6.07 7.01 8.88
N LEU A 560 6.08 7.73 7.76
CA LEU A 560 6.16 9.20 7.77
C LEU A 560 4.94 9.84 8.48
N PRO A 561 3.69 9.44 8.21
CA PRO A 561 2.56 9.83 9.04
C PRO A 561 2.72 9.38 10.50
N GLY A 562 3.36 8.23 10.76
CA GLY A 562 3.68 7.75 12.10
C GLY A 562 4.60 8.70 12.88
N ILE A 563 5.62 9.28 12.24
CA ILE A 563 6.46 10.34 12.84
C ILE A 563 5.60 11.56 13.21
N ALA A 564 4.73 12.00 12.29
CA ALA A 564 3.79 13.09 12.57
C ALA A 564 2.85 12.74 13.74
N GLY A 565 2.43 11.47 13.85
CA GLY A 565 1.68 10.92 14.99
C GLY A 565 2.44 11.02 16.30
N ILE A 566 3.74 10.68 16.32
CA ILE A 566 4.61 10.83 17.50
C ILE A 566 4.66 12.30 17.93
N VAL A 567 4.90 13.22 17.00
CA VAL A 567 4.98 14.66 17.30
C VAL A 567 3.64 15.21 17.79
N LEU A 568 2.55 14.78 17.16
CA LEU A 568 1.20 15.15 17.61
C LEU A 568 0.93 14.62 19.03
N THR A 569 1.30 13.37 19.31
CA THR A 569 1.12 12.78 20.64
C THR A 569 1.99 13.46 21.69
N MET A 570 3.15 14.04 21.34
CA MET A 570 3.92 14.90 22.25
C MET A 570 3.14 16.15 22.65
N GLY A 571 2.49 16.82 21.67
CA GLY A 571 1.61 17.96 21.94
C GLY A 571 0.45 17.59 22.87
N MET A 572 -0.19 16.44 22.60
CA MET A 572 -1.28 15.90 23.43
C MET A 572 -0.83 15.35 24.79
N ALA A 573 0.40 14.84 24.90
CA ALA A 573 0.95 14.32 26.17
C ALA A 573 1.08 15.42 27.22
N VAL A 574 1.31 16.65 26.79
CA VAL A 574 1.39 17.81 27.65
C VAL A 574 0.01 18.24 28.15
N ASP A 575 -1.06 17.99 27.36
CA ASP A 575 -2.44 18.36 27.70
C ASP A 575 -2.87 17.83 29.07
N ALA A 576 -2.61 16.54 29.36
CA ALA A 576 -2.91 15.95 30.65
C ALA A 576 -2.20 16.68 31.81
N ASN A 577 -0.95 17.13 31.62
CA ASN A 577 -0.22 17.91 32.59
C ASN A 577 -0.81 19.32 32.77
N VAL A 578 -1.19 19.97 31.66
CA VAL A 578 -1.89 21.28 31.69
C VAL A 578 -3.17 21.18 32.48
N ILE A 579 -3.98 20.13 32.25
CA ILE A 579 -5.22 19.87 33.01
C ILE A 579 -4.94 19.79 34.51
N ILE A 580 -3.93 19.00 34.89
CA ILE A 580 -3.55 18.81 36.28
C ILE A 580 -3.06 20.14 36.89
N TYR A 581 -2.21 20.88 36.22
CA TYR A 581 -1.60 22.11 36.72
C TYR A 581 -2.60 23.24 36.87
N GLU A 582 -3.48 23.45 35.88
CA GLU A 582 -4.54 24.43 35.97
C GLU A 582 -5.50 24.09 37.13
N ARG A 583 -5.78 22.81 37.38
CA ARG A 583 -6.58 22.39 38.52
C ARG A 583 -5.86 22.62 39.87
N ILE A 584 -4.56 22.36 39.96
CA ILE A 584 -3.75 22.67 41.13
C ILE A 584 -3.74 24.18 41.37
N LYS A 585 -3.55 25.02 40.35
CA LYS A 585 -3.63 26.50 40.46
C LYS A 585 -4.96 26.97 40.99
N GLU A 586 -6.07 26.35 40.56
CA GLU A 586 -7.40 26.64 41.01
C GLU A 586 -7.58 26.31 42.52
N GLU A 587 -7.12 25.14 42.96
CA GLU A 587 -7.19 24.72 44.36
C GLU A 587 -6.29 25.60 45.26
N LEU A 588 -5.14 26.06 44.77
CA LEU A 588 -4.27 27.03 45.45
C LEU A 588 -4.93 28.39 45.58
N ARG A 589 -5.58 28.91 44.52
CA ARG A 589 -6.38 30.16 44.60
C ARG A 589 -7.56 30.04 45.55
N GLY A 590 -8.09 28.83 45.74
CA GLY A 590 -9.10 28.50 46.73
C GLY A 590 -8.59 28.49 48.19
N GLY A 591 -7.29 28.82 48.42
CA GLY A 591 -6.67 28.94 49.76
C GLY A 591 -6.18 27.60 50.35
N LYS A 592 -6.13 26.52 49.58
CA LYS A 592 -5.61 25.21 50.06
C LYS A 592 -4.09 25.20 50.14
N GLY A 593 -3.56 24.54 51.17
CA GLY A 593 -2.13 24.30 51.27
C GLY A 593 -1.59 23.45 50.12
N LEU A 594 -0.31 23.68 49.73
CA LEU A 594 0.33 23.09 48.57
C LEU A 594 0.14 21.57 48.44
N SER A 595 0.38 20.81 49.49
CA SER A 595 0.28 19.35 49.49
C SER A 595 -1.17 18.85 49.23
N LEU A 596 -2.15 19.56 49.79
CA LEU A 596 -3.56 19.23 49.58
C LEU A 596 -4.05 19.64 48.20
N ALA A 597 -3.59 20.81 47.71
CA ALA A 597 -3.90 21.31 46.37
C ALA A 597 -3.35 20.36 45.30
N ILE A 598 -2.13 19.83 45.46
CA ILE A 598 -1.57 18.82 44.55
C ILE A 598 -2.42 17.55 44.57
N LYS A 599 -2.74 17.01 45.74
CA LYS A 599 -3.55 15.78 45.86
C LYS A 599 -4.94 15.93 45.25
N ASP A 600 -5.63 17.03 45.52
CA ASP A 600 -6.96 17.30 45.00
C ASP A 600 -6.93 17.61 43.51
N GLY A 601 -5.89 18.34 43.03
CA GLY A 601 -5.68 18.63 41.62
C GLY A 601 -5.57 17.37 40.77
N PHE A 602 -4.72 16.42 41.17
CA PHE A 602 -4.62 15.13 40.48
C PHE A 602 -5.91 14.33 40.53
N SER A 603 -6.57 14.27 41.74
CA SER A 603 -7.79 13.48 41.89
C SER A 603 -8.96 14.00 41.05
N LYS A 604 -9.13 15.32 40.96
CA LYS A 604 -10.23 15.95 40.22
C LYS A 604 -9.96 16.01 38.70
N ALA A 605 -8.70 16.08 38.30
CA ALA A 605 -8.30 16.07 36.89
C ALA A 605 -8.44 14.68 36.25
N TYR A 606 -8.37 13.60 37.05
CA TYR A 606 -8.29 12.21 36.56
C TYR A 606 -9.45 11.82 35.66
N SER A 607 -10.70 12.16 36.04
CA SER A 607 -11.89 11.84 35.24
C SER A 607 -11.82 12.47 33.83
N ALA A 608 -11.52 13.77 33.77
CA ALA A 608 -11.47 14.50 32.49
C ALA A 608 -10.34 14.00 31.59
N ILE A 609 -9.19 13.60 32.17
CA ILE A 609 -8.06 13.05 31.41
C ILE A 609 -8.44 11.70 30.82
N ILE A 610 -9.04 10.79 31.58
CA ILE A 610 -9.48 9.49 31.06
C ILE A 610 -10.50 9.66 29.95
N ASP A 611 -11.52 10.50 30.15
CA ASP A 611 -12.59 10.72 29.19
C ASP A 611 -12.01 11.26 27.84
N GLY A 612 -11.09 12.22 27.90
CA GLY A 612 -10.41 12.77 26.73
C GLY A 612 -9.52 11.76 26.00
N GLN A 613 -8.72 10.99 26.76
CA GLN A 613 -7.85 9.97 26.17
C GLN A 613 -8.67 8.83 25.55
N LEU A 614 -9.75 8.40 26.19
CA LEU A 614 -10.59 7.32 25.70
C LEU A 614 -11.29 7.68 24.37
N THR A 615 -11.77 8.92 24.23
CA THR A 615 -12.37 9.38 22.96
C THR A 615 -11.37 9.38 21.82
N THR A 616 -10.13 9.78 22.08
CA THR A 616 -9.06 9.76 21.07
C THR A 616 -8.60 8.33 20.74
N ILE A 617 -8.61 7.41 21.73
CA ILE A 617 -8.34 5.98 21.47
C ILE A 617 -9.44 5.37 20.59
N ILE A 618 -10.72 5.72 20.80
CA ILE A 618 -11.83 5.24 19.96
C ILE A 618 -11.58 5.61 18.50
N THR A 619 -11.22 6.86 18.21
CA THR A 619 -10.90 7.28 16.83
C THR A 619 -9.62 6.62 16.30
N GLY A 620 -8.62 6.42 17.16
CA GLY A 620 -7.41 5.67 16.81
C GLY A 620 -7.71 4.23 16.42
N ILE A 621 -8.61 3.55 17.15
CA ILE A 621 -9.04 2.18 16.82
C ILE A 621 -9.79 2.15 15.48
N VAL A 622 -10.72 3.09 15.25
CA VAL A 622 -11.40 3.19 13.95
C VAL A 622 -10.39 3.39 12.82
N LEU A 623 -9.42 4.28 13.02
CA LEU A 623 -8.37 4.54 12.06
C LEU A 623 -7.47 3.31 11.82
N PHE A 624 -7.20 2.52 12.85
CA PHE A 624 -6.44 1.27 12.73
C PHE A 624 -7.20 0.20 11.93
N VAL A 625 -8.52 0.11 12.13
CA VAL A 625 -9.38 -0.91 11.46
C VAL A 625 -9.64 -0.57 9.99
N PHE A 626 -9.88 0.70 9.68
CA PHE A 626 -10.22 1.16 8.33
C PHE A 626 -9.01 1.70 7.54
N GLY A 627 -7.90 2.02 8.20
CA GLY A 627 -6.67 2.49 7.58
C GLY A 627 -5.80 1.35 7.04
N ASN A 628 -5.04 1.62 6.00
CA ASN A 628 -4.08 0.69 5.40
C ASN A 628 -2.67 1.29 5.42
N GLY A 629 -1.64 0.44 5.42
CA GLY A 629 -0.23 0.83 5.28
C GLY A 629 0.21 2.01 6.16
N PRO A 630 0.63 3.14 5.58
CA PRO A 630 1.13 4.29 6.35
C PRO A 630 0.13 4.87 7.36
N VAL A 631 -1.17 4.82 7.05
CA VAL A 631 -2.24 5.32 7.94
C VAL A 631 -2.43 4.40 9.15
N GLN A 632 -2.31 3.08 8.96
CA GLN A 632 -2.34 2.13 10.07
C GLN A 632 -1.12 2.30 11.00
N GLY A 633 0.06 2.58 10.42
CA GLY A 633 1.25 2.95 11.19
C GLY A 633 1.05 4.21 12.03
N PHE A 634 0.41 5.25 11.46
CA PHE A 634 -0.01 6.45 12.20
C PHE A 634 -0.97 6.13 13.35
N ALA A 635 -2.01 5.32 13.10
CA ALA A 635 -2.98 4.93 14.12
C ALA A 635 -2.31 4.17 15.28
N THR A 636 -1.38 3.27 14.96
CA THR A 636 -0.60 2.50 15.94
C THR A 636 0.23 3.42 16.83
N THR A 637 0.97 4.38 16.22
CA THR A 637 1.78 5.35 16.98
C THR A 637 0.90 6.26 17.84
N LEU A 638 -0.27 6.66 17.35
CA LEU A 638 -1.24 7.47 18.07
C LEU A 638 -1.77 6.73 19.30
N ILE A 639 -2.25 5.49 19.15
CA ILE A 639 -2.82 4.69 20.26
C ILE A 639 -1.75 4.43 21.34
N ILE A 640 -0.56 3.96 20.94
CA ILE A 640 0.53 3.70 21.87
C ILE A 640 0.96 5.01 22.55
N GLY A 641 1.07 6.10 21.78
CA GLY A 641 1.42 7.42 22.30
C GLY A 641 0.44 7.94 23.35
N ILE A 642 -0.86 7.74 23.14
CA ILE A 642 -1.90 8.12 24.12
C ILE A 642 -1.76 7.29 25.40
N ILE A 643 -1.55 5.98 25.30
CA ILE A 643 -1.39 5.10 26.47
C ILE A 643 -0.14 5.47 27.28
N THR A 644 0.99 5.68 26.59
CA THR A 644 2.26 6.05 27.25
C THR A 644 2.21 7.46 27.82
N SER A 645 1.52 8.40 27.14
CA SER A 645 1.34 9.77 27.65
C SER A 645 0.48 9.80 28.91
N PHE A 646 -0.60 9.03 28.96
CA PHE A 646 -1.43 8.87 30.14
C PHE A 646 -0.60 8.34 31.33
N PHE A 647 0.20 7.29 31.09
CA PHE A 647 1.08 6.75 32.12
C PHE A 647 2.09 7.80 32.61
N SER A 648 2.74 8.49 31.69
CA SER A 648 3.76 9.51 32.01
C SER A 648 3.14 10.71 32.77
N ALA A 649 2.04 11.28 32.28
CA ALA A 649 1.42 12.44 32.90
C ALA A 649 0.82 12.16 34.28
N VAL A 650 0.16 11.00 34.44
CA VAL A 650 -0.53 10.69 35.70
C VAL A 650 0.42 10.13 36.79
N PHE A 651 1.35 9.26 36.38
CA PHE A 651 2.20 8.55 37.34
C PHE A 651 3.60 9.16 37.47
N ILE A 652 4.30 9.40 36.35
CA ILE A 652 5.68 9.90 36.40
C ILE A 652 5.70 11.34 36.85
N THR A 653 4.88 12.21 36.27
CA THR A 653 4.78 13.62 36.71
C THR A 653 4.44 13.72 38.17
N ARG A 654 3.52 12.91 38.70
CA ARG A 654 3.18 12.88 40.10
C ARG A 654 4.35 12.49 41.00
N LEU A 655 5.08 11.42 40.63
CA LEU A 655 6.26 10.99 41.37
C LEU A 655 7.34 12.07 41.40
N LEU A 656 7.55 12.80 40.34
CA LEU A 656 8.54 13.89 40.24
C LEU A 656 8.11 15.08 41.09
N ILE A 657 6.86 15.51 41.03
CA ILE A 657 6.33 16.62 41.87
C ILE A 657 6.40 16.27 43.33
N GLU A 658 5.96 15.07 43.74
CA GLU A 658 6.03 14.63 45.13
C GLU A 658 7.49 14.51 45.60
N TRP A 659 8.42 14.08 44.74
CA TRP A 659 9.84 14.03 45.05
C TRP A 659 10.41 15.43 45.34
N ILE A 660 10.09 16.42 44.49
CA ILE A 660 10.54 17.80 44.66
C ILE A 660 9.96 18.41 45.95
N VAL A 661 8.64 18.27 46.15
CA VAL A 661 7.96 18.83 47.34
C VAL A 661 8.56 18.22 48.62
N ASN A 662 8.84 16.91 48.64
CA ASN A 662 9.46 16.25 49.78
C ASN A 662 10.92 16.67 50.00
N ARG A 663 11.67 17.03 48.93
CA ARG A 663 13.10 17.38 49.02
C ARG A 663 13.36 18.87 49.33
N TRP A 664 12.53 19.76 48.71
CA TRP A 664 12.74 21.21 48.73
C TRP A 664 11.57 21.96 49.37
N GLY A 665 10.50 21.30 49.78
CA GLY A 665 9.36 21.88 50.50
C GLY A 665 8.44 22.76 49.65
N ASN A 666 8.82 23.16 48.42
CA ASN A 666 8.04 24.06 47.60
C ASN A 666 8.20 23.76 46.10
N ILE A 667 7.15 24.00 45.33
CA ILE A 667 7.13 23.96 43.88
C ILE A 667 6.21 25.08 43.35
N SER A 668 6.60 25.73 42.28
CA SER A 668 5.83 26.79 41.62
C SER A 668 5.18 26.29 40.32
N PHE A 669 3.87 26.58 40.15
CA PHE A 669 3.06 26.21 39.00
C PHE A 669 2.81 27.36 38.01
N SER A 670 3.39 28.53 38.26
CA SER A 670 3.23 29.69 37.36
C SER A 670 4.34 30.72 37.59
N HIS A 671 4.57 31.55 36.59
CA HIS A 671 5.27 32.82 36.69
C HIS A 671 4.25 33.93 37.05
N LYS A 672 4.71 35.09 37.45
CA LYS A 672 3.85 36.25 37.79
C LYS A 672 2.94 36.65 36.60
N TRP A 673 3.43 36.53 35.39
CA TRP A 673 2.66 36.85 34.17
C TRP A 673 1.67 35.74 33.79
N SER A 674 1.99 34.46 34.02
CA SER A 674 1.13 33.31 33.67
C SER A 674 0.16 32.89 34.79
N GLU A 675 0.29 33.48 35.97
CA GLU A 675 -0.56 33.14 37.14
C GLU A 675 -2.03 33.45 36.86
N ASN A 676 -2.33 34.65 36.31
CA ASN A 676 -3.68 35.13 36.04
C ASN A 676 -4.05 35.15 34.57
N PHE A 677 -3.34 34.36 33.72
CA PHE A 677 -3.63 34.33 32.30
C PHE A 677 -5.07 33.85 32.04
N LEU A 678 -5.90 34.75 31.48
CA LEU A 678 -7.32 34.50 31.17
C LEU A 678 -8.19 34.01 32.35
N SER A 679 -7.76 34.20 33.64
CA SER A 679 -8.52 33.73 34.78
C SER A 679 -9.71 34.63 35.13
N ASN A 680 -9.66 35.91 34.76
CA ASN A 680 -10.70 36.90 35.05
C ASN A 680 -11.52 37.32 33.82
N THR A 681 -11.74 36.37 32.90
CA THR A 681 -12.61 36.64 31.74
C THR A 681 -14.08 36.55 32.10
N HIS A 682 -14.87 37.52 31.61
CA HIS A 682 -16.32 37.59 31.82
C HIS A 682 -17.07 37.76 30.48
N VAL A 683 -16.66 37.00 29.47
CA VAL A 683 -17.28 37.04 28.13
C VAL A 683 -18.64 36.31 28.17
N ASP A 684 -19.72 36.92 27.66
CA ASP A 684 -21.04 36.26 27.55
C ASP A 684 -21.07 35.43 26.23
N PHE A 685 -20.46 34.26 26.23
CA PHE A 685 -20.41 33.33 25.06
C PHE A 685 -21.80 32.86 24.63
N ILE A 686 -22.72 32.70 25.60
CA ILE A 686 -24.10 32.29 25.30
C ILE A 686 -24.87 33.40 24.58
N ARG A 687 -24.57 34.68 24.81
CA ARG A 687 -25.12 35.80 23.99
C ARG A 687 -24.56 35.77 22.56
N LEU A 688 -23.27 35.46 22.41
CA LEU A 688 -22.56 35.43 21.14
C LEU A 688 -22.94 34.19 20.27
N ARG A 689 -23.65 33.20 20.81
CA ARG A 689 -23.98 31.95 20.10
C ARG A 689 -24.68 32.15 18.75
N LYS A 690 -25.59 33.20 18.67
CA LYS A 690 -26.29 33.51 17.42
C LYS A 690 -25.33 33.92 16.30
N ILE A 691 -24.29 34.70 16.66
CA ILE A 691 -23.23 35.10 15.73
C ILE A 691 -22.39 33.88 15.38
N GLY A 692 -22.03 33.06 16.36
CA GLY A 692 -21.31 31.79 16.13
C GLY A 692 -22.05 30.88 15.15
N TYR A 693 -23.36 30.65 15.34
CA TYR A 693 -24.19 29.87 14.42
C TYR A 693 -24.27 30.47 13.02
N ALA A 694 -24.43 31.83 12.91
CA ALA A 694 -24.48 32.52 11.62
C ALA A 694 -23.16 32.38 10.86
N VAL A 695 -22.02 32.62 11.53
CA VAL A 695 -20.70 32.48 10.91
C VAL A 695 -20.47 31.02 10.46
N THR A 696 -20.79 30.04 11.32
CA THR A 696 -20.67 28.63 10.98
C THR A 696 -21.55 28.24 9.80
N ALA A 697 -22.82 28.71 9.78
CA ALA A 697 -23.72 28.45 8.65
C ALA A 697 -23.19 29.04 7.33
N VAL A 698 -22.67 30.27 7.36
CA VAL A 698 -22.05 30.90 6.17
C VAL A 698 -20.84 30.08 5.72
N LEU A 699 -19.95 29.68 6.61
CA LEU A 699 -18.78 28.88 6.27
C LEU A 699 -19.16 27.52 5.67
N ILE A 700 -20.17 26.85 6.24
CA ILE A 700 -20.69 25.57 5.69
C ILE A 700 -21.29 25.79 4.29
N VAL A 701 -22.09 26.82 4.10
CA VAL A 701 -22.68 27.13 2.79
C VAL A 701 -21.58 27.41 1.76
N LEU A 702 -20.56 28.18 2.11
CA LEU A 702 -19.40 28.42 1.25
C LEU A 702 -18.66 27.13 0.94
N SER A 703 -18.48 26.26 1.93
CA SER A 703 -17.86 24.93 1.75
C SER A 703 -18.68 24.07 0.79
N CYS A 704 -20.00 24.03 0.95
CA CYS A 704 -20.89 23.30 0.07
C CYS A 704 -20.87 23.87 -1.36
N ILE A 705 -20.93 25.18 -1.52
CA ILE A 705 -20.85 25.83 -2.85
C ILE A 705 -19.51 25.48 -3.52
N SER A 706 -18.39 25.59 -2.79
CA SER A 706 -17.08 25.21 -3.33
C SER A 706 -17.03 23.74 -3.75
N PHE A 707 -17.58 22.86 -2.93
CA PHE A 707 -17.65 21.44 -3.23
C PHE A 707 -18.40 21.13 -4.54
N PHE A 708 -19.55 21.79 -4.75
CA PHE A 708 -20.33 21.60 -5.99
C PHE A 708 -19.75 22.31 -7.22
N VAL A 709 -19.05 23.43 -7.05
CA VAL A 709 -18.51 24.24 -8.17
C VAL A 709 -17.10 23.77 -8.56
N ARG A 710 -16.25 23.53 -7.60
CA ARG A 710 -14.84 23.18 -7.82
C ARG A 710 -14.54 21.70 -7.61
N GLY A 711 -15.39 20.95 -6.88
CA GLY A 711 -15.13 19.58 -6.48
C GLY A 711 -14.05 19.45 -5.42
N LEU A 712 -13.50 18.24 -5.29
CA LEU A 712 -12.35 17.90 -4.44
C LEU A 712 -11.19 17.46 -5.31
N ASN A 713 -9.99 17.79 -4.89
CA ASN A 713 -8.78 17.24 -5.46
C ASN A 713 -8.52 15.85 -4.84
N LEU A 714 -9.12 14.81 -5.44
CA LEU A 714 -9.00 13.44 -4.96
C LEU A 714 -7.65 12.84 -5.37
N GLY A 715 -7.01 12.12 -4.46
CA GLY A 715 -5.81 11.35 -4.74
C GLY A 715 -6.09 10.10 -5.59
N ALA A 716 -5.03 9.52 -6.17
CA ALA A 716 -5.12 8.29 -6.93
C ALA A 716 -5.74 7.13 -6.14
N GLU A 717 -5.64 7.15 -4.82
CA GLU A 717 -6.24 6.19 -3.89
C GLU A 717 -7.78 6.17 -3.97
N PHE A 718 -8.40 7.27 -4.37
CA PHE A 718 -9.86 7.41 -4.50
C PHE A 718 -10.36 7.44 -5.94
N THR A 719 -9.51 7.86 -6.88
CA THR A 719 -9.86 7.91 -8.32
C THR A 719 -9.46 6.65 -9.07
N GLY A 720 -8.56 5.87 -8.53
CA GLY A 720 -7.82 4.85 -9.24
C GLY A 720 -6.86 5.45 -10.26
N GLY A 721 -5.99 4.66 -10.81
CA GLY A 721 -5.04 5.11 -11.84
C GLY A 721 -3.60 4.78 -11.52
N ARG A 722 -2.71 5.36 -12.31
CA ARG A 722 -1.26 5.29 -12.14
C ARG A 722 -0.74 6.68 -11.76
N ALA A 723 0.01 6.79 -10.68
CA ALA A 723 0.62 8.03 -10.23
C ALA A 723 2.14 7.90 -10.21
N TYR A 724 2.83 8.83 -10.82
CA TYR A 724 4.29 8.88 -10.89
C TYR A 724 4.77 10.19 -10.29
N VAL A 725 5.82 10.13 -9.48
CA VAL A 725 6.59 11.32 -9.09
C VAL A 725 7.89 11.30 -9.88
N VAL A 726 8.08 12.30 -10.72
CA VAL A 726 9.24 12.44 -11.58
C VAL A 726 10.07 13.63 -11.15
N ARG A 727 11.39 13.45 -11.01
CA ARG A 727 12.36 14.50 -10.71
C ARG A 727 13.15 14.85 -11.95
N PHE A 728 13.25 16.14 -12.20
CA PHE A 728 14.05 16.73 -13.26
C PHE A 728 15.38 17.28 -12.70
N ASP A 729 16.34 17.49 -13.57
CA ASP A 729 17.64 18.11 -13.25
C ASP A 729 17.55 19.62 -13.05
N LYS A 730 16.44 20.24 -13.48
CA LYS A 730 16.15 21.68 -13.37
C LYS A 730 14.68 21.91 -12.97
N ALA A 731 14.36 23.11 -12.55
CA ALA A 731 12.97 23.52 -12.34
C ALA A 731 12.19 23.48 -13.67
N VAL A 732 11.02 22.84 -13.64
CA VAL A 732 10.15 22.64 -14.81
C VAL A 732 8.74 23.10 -14.46
N SER A 733 8.02 23.72 -15.42
CA SER A 733 6.64 24.10 -15.15
C SER A 733 5.67 22.94 -15.38
N ALA A 734 4.62 22.85 -14.56
CA ALA A 734 3.58 21.83 -14.73
C ALA A 734 2.86 21.96 -16.09
N GLU A 735 2.85 23.15 -16.68
CA GLU A 735 2.25 23.41 -17.98
C GLU A 735 3.08 22.81 -19.11
N ASP A 736 4.42 22.93 -19.06
CA ASP A 736 5.31 22.33 -20.05
C ASP A 736 5.22 20.80 -20.02
N VAL A 737 5.19 20.21 -18.80
CA VAL A 737 5.00 18.77 -18.62
C VAL A 737 3.65 18.33 -19.20
N ARG A 738 2.57 19.06 -18.90
CA ARG A 738 1.23 18.77 -19.42
C ARG A 738 1.17 18.85 -20.93
N HIS A 739 1.79 19.86 -21.51
CA HIS A 739 1.82 20.07 -22.96
C HIS A 739 2.51 18.90 -23.68
N ASN A 740 3.70 18.49 -23.21
CA ASN A 740 4.45 17.37 -23.80
C ASN A 740 3.70 16.04 -23.65
N LEU A 741 3.12 15.79 -22.48
CA LEU A 741 2.29 14.59 -22.26
C LEU A 741 1.10 14.55 -23.21
N ALA A 742 0.39 15.68 -23.38
CA ALA A 742 -0.75 15.77 -24.29
C ALA A 742 -0.39 15.44 -25.74
N GLN A 743 0.79 15.88 -26.21
CA GLN A 743 1.24 15.61 -27.57
C GLN A 743 1.51 14.12 -27.81
N ILE A 744 2.16 13.44 -26.89
CA ILE A 744 2.52 12.03 -27.04
C ILE A 744 1.31 11.11 -26.80
N PHE A 745 0.48 11.38 -25.80
CA PHE A 745 -0.73 10.59 -25.56
C PHE A 745 -1.75 10.70 -26.70
N ALA A 746 -1.87 11.86 -27.37
CA ALA A 746 -2.75 12.03 -28.53
C ALA A 746 -2.35 11.16 -29.74
N GLN A 747 -1.13 10.62 -29.78
CA GLN A 747 -0.64 9.75 -30.85
C GLN A 747 -0.89 8.25 -30.58
N GLN A 748 -1.38 7.90 -29.39
CA GLN A 748 -1.63 6.49 -29.02
C GLN A 748 -2.91 5.97 -29.69
N PRO A 749 -2.92 4.70 -30.18
CA PRO A 749 -4.06 4.15 -30.95
C PRO A 749 -5.36 4.04 -30.16
N ASP A 750 -5.30 3.94 -28.81
CA ASP A 750 -6.45 3.79 -27.92
C ASP A 750 -6.78 5.09 -27.17
N ALA A 751 -6.38 6.24 -27.71
CA ALA A 751 -6.58 7.55 -27.11
C ALA A 751 -8.06 7.99 -27.17
N ASP A 752 -8.94 7.31 -26.46
CA ASP A 752 -10.26 7.87 -26.15
C ASP A 752 -10.04 9.08 -25.23
N ALA A 753 -10.52 10.24 -25.67
CA ALA A 753 -10.25 11.55 -25.01
C ALA A 753 -10.66 11.59 -23.51
N ALA A 754 -11.52 10.66 -23.07
CA ALA A 754 -11.93 10.50 -21.68
C ALA A 754 -10.92 9.71 -20.82
N LEU A 755 -10.13 8.80 -21.44
CA LEU A 755 -9.14 7.97 -20.75
C LEU A 755 -7.73 8.60 -20.76
N VAL A 756 -7.50 9.60 -21.59
CA VAL A 756 -6.26 10.40 -21.68
C VAL A 756 -6.22 11.53 -20.64
N SER A 757 -7.04 11.45 -19.58
CA SER A 757 -6.95 12.42 -18.50
C SER A 757 -5.65 12.18 -17.73
N PHE A 758 -4.76 13.15 -17.77
CA PHE A 758 -3.61 13.20 -16.86
C PHE A 758 -3.64 14.48 -16.06
N GLU A 759 -3.31 14.35 -14.80
CA GLU A 759 -3.18 15.47 -13.90
C GLU A 759 -1.69 15.66 -13.60
N VAL A 760 -1.19 16.86 -13.85
CA VAL A 760 0.21 17.24 -13.57
C VAL A 760 0.22 18.32 -12.52
N LYS A 761 0.94 18.07 -11.42
CA LYS A 761 1.11 18.97 -10.30
C LYS A 761 2.55 19.00 -9.83
N GLN A 762 3.00 20.16 -9.39
CA GLN A 762 4.26 20.25 -8.67
C GLN A 762 4.19 19.43 -7.37
N TYR A 763 5.25 18.70 -7.06
CA TYR A 763 5.34 17.86 -5.88
C TYR A 763 6.66 18.14 -5.13
N GLY A 764 6.59 18.90 -4.06
CA GLY A 764 7.75 19.29 -3.29
C GLY A 764 8.59 20.36 -3.98
N ASN A 765 9.79 20.01 -4.39
CA ASN A 765 10.72 20.93 -5.03
C ASN A 765 10.23 21.35 -6.43
N GLU A 766 10.71 22.51 -6.91
CA GLU A 766 10.35 23.04 -8.24
C GLU A 766 10.75 22.13 -9.42
N ASN A 767 11.64 21.18 -9.17
CA ASN A 767 12.09 20.18 -10.14
C ASN A 767 11.40 18.82 -9.99
N GLN A 768 10.31 18.72 -9.23
CA GLN A 768 9.56 17.48 -9.05
C GLN A 768 8.11 17.67 -9.45
N MET A 769 7.61 16.75 -10.30
CA MET A 769 6.22 16.74 -10.75
C MET A 769 5.55 15.43 -10.43
N ARG A 770 4.32 15.50 -9.91
CA ARG A 770 3.43 14.36 -9.78
C ARG A 770 2.52 14.32 -10.99
N ILE A 771 2.51 13.17 -11.66
CA ILE A 771 1.72 12.89 -12.84
C ILE A 771 0.77 11.75 -12.51
N VAL A 772 -0.52 11.96 -12.62
CA VAL A 772 -1.56 10.94 -12.41
C VAL A 772 -2.28 10.72 -13.73
N THR A 773 -2.44 9.46 -14.15
CA THR A 773 -3.14 9.08 -15.37
C THR A 773 -4.01 7.85 -15.15
N GLN A 774 -5.14 7.79 -15.83
CA GLN A 774 -6.02 6.64 -15.88
C GLN A 774 -5.81 5.78 -17.14
N TYR A 775 -4.82 6.11 -17.96
CA TYR A 775 -4.53 5.35 -19.18
C TYR A 775 -4.13 3.91 -18.84
N ARG A 776 -4.82 2.93 -19.41
CA ARG A 776 -4.65 1.48 -19.18
C ARG A 776 -4.53 1.08 -17.69
N TYR A 777 -5.27 1.77 -16.80
CA TYR A 777 -5.17 1.50 -15.34
C TYR A 777 -5.87 0.21 -14.93
N ASP A 778 -6.84 -0.27 -15.71
CA ASP A 778 -7.55 -1.54 -15.58
C ASP A 778 -6.73 -2.73 -16.10
N ASP A 779 -5.76 -2.47 -17.00
CA ASP A 779 -4.80 -3.47 -17.46
C ASP A 779 -3.70 -3.68 -16.40
N THR A 780 -3.69 -4.88 -15.82
CA THR A 780 -2.77 -5.23 -14.75
C THR A 780 -1.49 -5.90 -15.24
N SER A 781 -1.31 -6.07 -16.58
CA SER A 781 -0.09 -6.63 -17.15
C SER A 781 1.14 -5.75 -16.91
N ASP A 782 2.30 -6.36 -16.76
CA ASP A 782 3.57 -5.64 -16.64
C ASP A 782 3.94 -4.93 -17.95
N GLU A 783 3.46 -5.44 -19.09
CA GLU A 783 3.59 -4.80 -20.39
C GLU A 783 2.91 -3.42 -20.40
N ALA A 784 1.66 -3.34 -19.89
CA ALA A 784 0.96 -2.06 -19.79
C ALA A 784 1.68 -1.05 -18.89
N ALA A 785 2.34 -1.51 -17.82
CA ALA A 785 3.14 -0.64 -16.96
C ALA A 785 4.38 -0.11 -17.71
N GLY A 786 5.11 -0.99 -18.41
CA GLY A 786 6.27 -0.62 -19.21
C GLY A 786 5.94 0.33 -20.36
N ASP A 787 4.79 0.13 -21.01
CA ASP A 787 4.30 1.01 -22.08
C ASP A 787 3.99 2.43 -21.56
N VAL A 788 3.31 2.53 -20.42
CA VAL A 788 3.02 3.84 -19.81
C VAL A 788 4.31 4.54 -19.38
N GLU A 789 5.26 3.83 -18.77
CA GLU A 789 6.57 4.39 -18.39
C GLU A 789 7.35 4.86 -19.63
N ARG A 790 7.25 4.15 -20.75
CA ARG A 790 7.88 4.53 -22.01
C ARG A 790 7.25 5.77 -22.63
N ILE A 791 5.91 5.86 -22.61
CA ILE A 791 5.18 7.06 -23.05
C ILE A 791 5.58 8.27 -22.19
N LEU A 792 5.68 8.09 -20.85
CA LEU A 792 6.15 9.14 -19.97
C LEU A 792 7.59 9.56 -20.28
N TYR A 793 8.49 8.59 -20.53
CA TYR A 793 9.86 8.87 -20.89
C TYR A 793 9.94 9.68 -22.18
N ASP A 794 9.26 9.26 -23.25
CA ASP A 794 9.26 9.93 -24.54
C ASP A 794 8.72 11.37 -24.45
N ALA A 795 7.69 11.59 -23.61
CA ALA A 795 7.13 12.90 -23.38
C ALA A 795 8.02 13.82 -22.51
N LEU A 796 8.74 13.26 -21.54
CA LEU A 796 9.47 14.03 -20.54
C LEU A 796 10.97 14.17 -20.87
N LYS A 797 11.53 13.31 -21.69
CA LYS A 797 12.93 13.36 -22.13
C LYS A 797 13.37 14.73 -22.63
N PRO A 798 12.59 15.50 -23.43
CA PRO A 798 12.98 16.81 -23.90
C PRO A 798 13.12 17.88 -22.78
N LEU A 799 12.58 17.64 -21.61
CA LEU A 799 12.60 18.57 -20.48
C LEU A 799 13.88 18.46 -19.63
N TYR A 800 14.67 17.40 -19.83
CA TYR A 800 15.99 17.25 -19.20
C TYR A 800 17.05 18.06 -19.93
N SER A 801 18.09 18.51 -19.21
CA SER A 801 19.22 19.24 -19.80
C SER A 801 20.28 18.32 -20.43
N TYR A 802 20.19 17.01 -20.21
CA TYR A 802 21.07 15.97 -20.73
C TYR A 802 20.25 14.81 -21.31
N ASP A 803 20.88 13.98 -22.10
CA ASP A 803 20.23 12.81 -22.71
C ASP A 803 20.10 11.69 -21.68
N ILE A 804 18.96 11.66 -20.99
CA ILE A 804 18.64 10.59 -20.04
C ILE A 804 18.22 9.33 -20.79
N THR A 805 18.76 8.17 -20.41
CA THR A 805 18.33 6.88 -20.99
C THR A 805 17.03 6.40 -20.34
N PHE A 806 16.30 5.52 -21.03
CA PHE A 806 15.05 4.94 -20.48
C PHE A 806 15.30 4.17 -19.18
N GLU A 807 16.42 3.45 -19.08
CA GLU A 807 16.79 2.72 -17.88
C GLU A 807 17.12 3.66 -16.70
N GLN A 808 17.82 4.75 -16.97
CA GLN A 808 18.08 5.78 -15.95
C GLN A 808 16.78 6.45 -15.50
N PHE A 809 15.89 6.77 -16.44
CA PHE A 809 14.60 7.39 -16.14
C PHE A 809 13.71 6.49 -15.26
N ARG A 810 13.71 5.19 -15.53
CA ARG A 810 12.95 4.18 -14.81
C ARG A 810 13.60 3.78 -13.48
N ASN A 811 14.92 3.92 -13.38
CA ASN A 811 15.65 3.43 -12.21
C ASN A 811 15.48 4.37 -11.01
N THR A 812 14.61 3.99 -10.10
CA THR A 812 14.34 4.73 -8.85
C THR A 812 15.49 4.67 -7.83
N GLN A 813 16.59 3.95 -8.10
CA GLN A 813 17.57 3.59 -7.07
C GLN A 813 18.88 4.36 -7.09
N THR A 814 19.38 4.70 -8.27
CA THR A 814 20.76 5.18 -8.42
C THR A 814 20.88 6.67 -8.69
N ASP A 815 19.89 7.29 -9.29
CA ASP A 815 19.94 8.70 -9.67
C ASP A 815 18.89 9.55 -8.98
N ALA A 816 19.29 10.78 -8.69
CA ALA A 816 18.37 11.77 -8.16
C ALA A 816 17.30 12.20 -9.18
N ASN A 817 17.43 11.86 -10.47
CA ASN A 817 16.56 12.26 -11.58
C ASN A 817 15.83 11.04 -12.18
N GLY A 818 14.63 11.25 -12.71
CA GLY A 818 13.75 10.20 -13.22
C GLY A 818 12.57 9.90 -12.32
N ILE A 819 11.99 8.71 -12.41
CA ILE A 819 10.85 8.27 -11.60
C ILE A 819 11.32 8.01 -10.16
N LEU A 820 10.77 8.75 -9.20
CA LEU A 820 11.03 8.57 -7.76
C LEU A 820 10.03 7.62 -7.12
N THR A 821 8.75 7.71 -7.52
CA THR A 821 7.68 6.81 -7.08
C THR A 821 6.81 6.41 -8.25
N ALA A 822 6.33 5.19 -8.21
CA ALA A 822 5.32 4.69 -9.13
C ALA A 822 4.24 3.98 -8.32
N ASP A 823 3.02 4.50 -8.38
CA ASP A 823 1.85 3.97 -7.69
C ASP A 823 0.84 3.51 -8.73
N LYS A 824 0.33 2.29 -8.58
CA LYS A 824 -0.76 1.74 -9.38
C LYS A 824 -1.89 1.33 -8.45
N ILE A 825 -3.08 1.85 -8.68
CA ILE A 825 -4.26 1.57 -7.87
C ILE A 825 -5.41 1.15 -8.79
N GLY A 826 -5.84 -0.09 -8.63
CA GLY A 826 -6.96 -0.64 -9.40
C GLY A 826 -8.30 0.00 -8.99
N PRO A 827 -9.32 -0.03 -9.90
CA PRO A 827 -10.61 0.62 -9.66
C PRO A 827 -11.36 0.05 -8.46
N SER A 828 -11.30 -1.26 -8.23
CA SER A 828 -11.95 -1.92 -7.09
C SER A 828 -11.39 -1.43 -5.74
N ILE A 829 -10.07 -1.22 -5.66
CA ILE A 829 -9.44 -0.70 -4.44
C ILE A 829 -9.83 0.75 -4.21
N ALA A 830 -9.81 1.59 -5.24
CA ALA A 830 -10.19 3.00 -5.12
C ALA A 830 -11.63 3.16 -4.60
N GLN A 831 -12.54 2.31 -5.07
CA GLN A 831 -13.92 2.28 -4.59
C GLN A 831 -14.01 1.84 -3.12
N ASP A 832 -13.32 0.76 -2.74
CA ASP A 832 -13.29 0.27 -1.36
C ASP A 832 -12.69 1.31 -0.41
N MET A 833 -11.60 1.97 -0.82
CA MET A 833 -10.97 3.05 -0.04
C MET A 833 -11.94 4.22 0.17
N THR A 834 -12.71 4.59 -0.85
CA THR A 834 -13.73 5.65 -0.76
C THR A 834 -14.81 5.29 0.26
N TRP A 835 -15.37 4.09 0.20
CA TRP A 835 -16.39 3.65 1.14
C TRP A 835 -15.84 3.51 2.56
N ASN A 836 -14.65 2.95 2.72
CA ASN A 836 -13.97 2.85 4.02
C ASN A 836 -13.70 4.22 4.64
N ALA A 837 -13.33 5.22 3.84
CA ALA A 837 -13.16 6.59 4.31
C ALA A 837 -14.49 7.18 4.84
N ILE A 838 -15.59 7.01 4.10
CA ILE A 838 -16.92 7.48 4.51
C ILE A 838 -17.37 6.76 5.79
N TYR A 839 -17.26 5.42 5.83
CA TYR A 839 -17.67 4.63 6.99
C TYR A 839 -16.83 4.95 8.22
N SER A 840 -15.52 5.16 8.10
CA SER A 840 -14.66 5.47 9.23
C SER A 840 -15.05 6.78 9.91
N VAL A 841 -15.34 7.84 9.12
CA VAL A 841 -15.82 9.12 9.67
C VAL A 841 -17.19 8.96 10.33
N LEU A 842 -18.12 8.26 9.67
CA LEU A 842 -19.48 8.04 10.20
C LEU A 842 -19.45 7.21 11.49
N PHE A 843 -18.73 6.10 11.51
CA PHE A 843 -18.58 5.25 12.70
C PHE A 843 -17.92 6.00 13.86
N SER A 844 -16.90 6.83 13.59
CA SER A 844 -16.26 7.65 14.62
C SER A 844 -17.24 8.63 15.25
N LEU A 845 -18.03 9.33 14.44
CA LEU A 845 -19.03 10.28 14.94
C LEU A 845 -20.11 9.57 15.78
N ILE A 846 -20.58 8.40 15.33
CA ILE A 846 -21.58 7.59 16.04
C ILE A 846 -20.99 7.05 17.36
N ALA A 847 -19.81 6.45 17.32
CA ALA A 847 -19.17 5.86 18.49
C ALA A 847 -18.90 6.91 19.59
N ILE A 848 -18.38 8.08 19.19
CA ILE A 848 -18.15 9.20 20.10
C ILE A 848 -19.49 9.74 20.63
N GLY A 849 -20.49 9.91 19.77
CA GLY A 849 -21.83 10.35 20.18
C GLY A 849 -22.45 9.42 21.22
N LEU A 850 -22.37 8.10 21.00
CA LEU A 850 -22.83 7.08 21.94
C LEU A 850 -22.03 7.13 23.26
N TYR A 851 -20.70 7.24 23.17
CA TYR A 851 -19.86 7.38 24.36
C TYR A 851 -20.27 8.60 25.21
N ILE A 852 -20.43 9.77 24.59
CA ILE A 852 -20.85 11.00 25.28
C ILE A 852 -22.26 10.85 25.86
N ALA A 853 -23.21 10.25 25.13
CA ALA A 853 -24.56 9.99 25.63
C ALA A 853 -24.55 9.11 26.89
N PHE A 854 -23.76 8.04 26.89
CA PHE A 854 -23.57 7.14 28.01
C PHE A 854 -22.88 7.83 29.21
N ARG A 855 -21.80 8.56 28.91
CA ARG A 855 -20.95 9.21 29.94
C ARG A 855 -21.67 10.35 30.69
N PHE A 856 -22.39 11.19 29.95
CA PHE A 856 -23.09 12.36 30.52
C PHE A 856 -24.57 12.11 30.83
N LYS A 857 -25.11 10.92 30.51
CA LYS A 857 -26.48 10.47 30.81
C LYS A 857 -27.57 11.39 30.24
N ARG A 858 -27.28 12.26 29.30
CA ARG A 858 -28.23 13.18 28.65
C ARG A 858 -27.88 13.33 27.17
N TRP A 859 -28.83 13.03 26.28
CA TRP A 859 -28.64 13.08 24.82
C TRP A 859 -28.30 14.47 24.27
N GLN A 860 -28.69 15.55 25.00
CA GLN A 860 -28.39 16.92 24.59
C GLN A 860 -26.88 17.20 24.52
N TRP A 861 -26.08 16.63 25.41
CA TRP A 861 -24.62 16.74 25.39
C TRP A 861 -24.04 16.02 24.18
N ALA A 862 -24.52 14.80 23.90
CA ALA A 862 -24.09 14.02 22.76
C ALA A 862 -24.38 14.72 21.44
N THR A 863 -25.60 15.22 21.28
CA THR A 863 -26.02 15.93 20.05
C THR A 863 -25.19 17.19 19.81
N GLY A 864 -24.97 18.01 20.87
CA GLY A 864 -24.14 19.22 20.76
C GLY A 864 -22.69 18.92 20.37
N ALA A 865 -22.11 17.91 21.00
CA ALA A 865 -20.75 17.46 20.70
C ALA A 865 -20.63 16.89 19.28
N THR A 866 -21.48 15.92 18.92
CA THR A 866 -21.43 15.26 17.60
C THR A 866 -21.65 16.24 16.45
N LEU A 867 -22.60 17.20 16.63
CA LEU A 867 -22.81 18.22 15.61
C LEU A 867 -21.59 19.14 15.43
N ALA A 868 -20.93 19.54 16.52
CA ALA A 868 -19.73 20.36 16.43
C ALA A 868 -18.58 19.63 15.73
N LEU A 869 -18.41 18.32 15.97
CA LEU A 869 -17.42 17.49 15.29
C LEU A 869 -17.73 17.34 13.79
N ALA A 870 -19.00 17.10 13.44
CA ALA A 870 -19.42 17.01 12.04
C ALA A 870 -19.19 18.34 11.29
N VAL A 871 -19.50 19.48 11.93
CA VAL A 871 -19.24 20.81 11.38
C VAL A 871 -17.73 21.04 11.17
N ASN A 872 -16.90 20.65 12.14
CA ASN A 872 -15.45 20.77 12.00
C ASN A 872 -14.92 19.96 10.83
N ALA A 873 -15.35 18.70 10.68
CA ALA A 873 -14.97 17.84 9.56
C ALA A 873 -15.41 18.45 8.21
N LEU A 874 -16.68 18.86 8.09
CA LEU A 874 -17.21 19.49 6.88
C LEU A 874 -16.47 20.80 6.51
N PHE A 875 -16.10 21.59 7.49
CA PHE A 875 -15.35 22.81 7.27
C PHE A 875 -13.95 22.52 6.68
N ILE A 876 -13.24 21.52 7.22
CA ILE A 876 -11.91 21.13 6.72
C ILE A 876 -12.01 20.62 5.27
N ILE A 877 -13.00 19.75 4.97
CA ILE A 877 -13.26 19.27 3.61
C ILE A 877 -13.54 20.46 2.67
N GLY A 878 -14.39 21.39 3.12
CA GLY A 878 -14.69 22.61 2.34
C GLY A 878 -13.49 23.49 2.11
N LEU A 879 -12.61 23.62 3.08
CA LEU A 879 -11.37 24.40 2.97
C LEU A 879 -10.42 23.78 1.95
N PHE A 880 -10.27 22.45 1.92
CA PHE A 880 -9.51 21.77 0.90
C PHE A 880 -10.10 22.03 -0.50
N SER A 881 -11.43 21.98 -0.65
CA SER A 881 -12.11 22.32 -1.90
C SER A 881 -11.90 23.80 -2.32
N MET A 882 -11.90 24.74 -1.37
CA MET A 882 -11.76 26.16 -1.68
C MET A 882 -10.35 26.55 -2.11
N PHE A 883 -9.32 25.95 -1.48
CA PHE A 883 -7.94 26.43 -1.58
C PHE A 883 -7.00 25.56 -2.40
N TYR A 884 -7.44 24.38 -2.89
CA TYR A 884 -6.57 23.58 -3.76
C TYR A 884 -6.22 24.36 -5.05
N GLY A 885 -4.95 24.29 -5.44
CA GLY A 885 -4.42 25.06 -6.57
C GLY A 885 -4.23 26.57 -6.31
N ILE A 886 -4.58 27.09 -5.12
CA ILE A 886 -4.33 28.48 -4.71
C ILE A 886 -3.13 28.55 -3.76
N LEU A 887 -3.06 27.62 -2.80
CA LEU A 887 -1.94 27.57 -1.86
C LEU A 887 -0.70 26.90 -2.50
N PRO A 888 0.52 27.32 -2.09
CA PRO A 888 1.76 26.84 -2.69
C PRO A 888 2.18 25.42 -2.25
N PHE A 889 1.25 24.61 -1.77
CA PHE A 889 1.45 23.21 -1.38
C PHE A 889 0.24 22.36 -1.75
N ASN A 890 0.45 21.04 -1.82
CA ASN A 890 -0.59 20.13 -2.29
C ASN A 890 -1.70 19.94 -1.23
N LEU A 891 -2.94 20.24 -1.62
CA LEU A 891 -4.17 19.99 -0.85
C LEU A 891 -4.95 18.83 -1.48
N GLU A 892 -4.34 17.66 -1.50
CA GLU A 892 -4.95 16.45 -2.02
C GLU A 892 -5.73 15.72 -0.92
N VAL A 893 -6.93 15.29 -1.26
CA VAL A 893 -7.74 14.41 -0.43
C VAL A 893 -7.26 12.98 -0.69
N ASN A 894 -6.40 12.48 0.19
CA ASN A 894 -5.82 11.14 0.19
C ASN A 894 -6.11 10.41 1.51
N GLN A 895 -5.61 9.21 1.71
CA GLN A 895 -5.81 8.48 2.97
C GLN A 895 -5.26 9.24 4.19
N ALA A 896 -4.13 9.93 4.07
CA ALA A 896 -3.58 10.74 5.16
C ALA A 896 -4.53 11.89 5.54
N PHE A 897 -5.22 12.51 4.59
CA PHE A 897 -6.24 13.52 4.88
C PHE A 897 -7.42 12.95 5.69
N ILE A 898 -7.88 11.73 5.38
CA ILE A 898 -8.93 11.06 6.18
C ILE A 898 -8.42 10.78 7.60
N ALA A 899 -7.16 10.37 7.74
CA ALA A 899 -6.52 10.21 9.05
C ALA A 899 -6.47 11.52 9.83
N ALA A 900 -6.22 12.66 9.17
CA ALA A 900 -6.28 13.97 9.80
C ALA A 900 -7.68 14.28 10.31
N ILE A 901 -8.73 14.09 9.50
CA ILE A 901 -10.13 14.32 9.92
C ILE A 901 -10.48 13.49 11.16
N LEU A 902 -10.19 12.18 11.12
CA LEU A 902 -10.47 11.29 12.26
C LEU A 902 -9.71 11.71 13.52
N THR A 903 -8.46 12.08 13.38
CA THR A 903 -7.62 12.56 14.48
C THR A 903 -8.17 13.87 15.08
N ILE A 904 -8.62 14.81 14.24
CA ILE A 904 -9.21 16.06 14.68
C ILE A 904 -10.53 15.81 15.39
N ILE A 905 -11.36 14.89 14.91
CA ILE A 905 -12.60 14.46 15.58
C ILE A 905 -12.28 13.97 17.00
N GLY A 906 -11.25 13.10 17.13
CA GLY A 906 -10.80 12.58 18.42
C GLY A 906 -10.19 13.63 19.35
N TYR A 907 -9.47 14.59 18.79
CA TYR A 907 -8.85 15.67 19.56
C TYR A 907 -9.85 16.75 19.99
N ALA A 908 -10.69 17.23 19.08
CA ALA A 908 -11.62 18.32 19.35
C ALA A 908 -12.67 17.95 20.42
N ILE A 909 -13.02 16.67 20.53
CA ILE A 909 -13.94 16.21 21.58
C ILE A 909 -13.34 16.32 22.98
N ASN A 910 -12.01 16.24 23.13
CA ASN A 910 -11.33 16.37 24.42
C ASN A 910 -11.65 17.72 25.06
N ASP A 911 -11.52 18.84 24.33
CA ASP A 911 -11.90 20.17 24.83
C ASP A 911 -13.38 20.24 25.21
N THR A 912 -14.26 19.66 24.39
CA THR A 912 -15.71 19.63 24.59
C THR A 912 -16.07 18.87 25.89
N VAL A 913 -15.48 17.70 26.11
CA VAL A 913 -15.71 16.87 27.31
C VAL A 913 -15.32 17.61 28.58
N VAL A 914 -14.23 18.35 28.54
CA VAL A 914 -13.74 19.14 29.67
C VAL A 914 -14.67 20.26 30.02
N VAL A 915 -15.16 21.00 29.02
CA VAL A 915 -16.15 22.07 29.25
C VAL A 915 -17.45 21.48 29.80
N PHE A 916 -17.90 20.35 29.25
CA PHE A 916 -19.11 19.66 29.72
C PHE A 916 -18.96 19.09 31.12
N ASP A 917 -17.81 18.55 31.50
CA ASP A 917 -17.53 18.08 32.85
C ASP A 917 -17.55 19.26 33.84
N ARG A 918 -17.00 20.41 33.43
CA ARG A 918 -17.07 21.64 34.24
C ARG A 918 -18.48 22.17 34.43
N ILE A 919 -19.30 22.15 33.37
CA ILE A 919 -20.71 22.55 33.49
C ILE A 919 -21.44 21.60 34.44
N ARG A 920 -21.19 20.29 34.34
CA ARG A 920 -21.78 19.29 35.25
C ARG A 920 -21.35 19.52 36.70
N GLU A 921 -20.08 19.84 36.94
CA GLU A 921 -19.57 20.20 38.27
C GLU A 921 -20.29 21.44 38.84
N TYR A 922 -20.45 22.49 38.04
CA TYR A 922 -21.10 23.73 38.46
C TYR A 922 -22.62 23.57 38.69
N LEU A 923 -23.29 22.74 37.87
CA LEU A 923 -24.69 22.41 38.13
C LEU A 923 -24.88 21.67 39.46
N GLY A 924 -23.91 20.85 39.87
CA GLY A 924 -23.90 20.18 41.15
C GLY A 924 -23.60 21.12 42.32
N LEU A 925 -22.63 22.02 42.17
CA LEU A 925 -22.20 22.97 43.20
C LEU A 925 -23.20 24.12 43.45
N TYR A 926 -23.86 24.60 42.37
CA TYR A 926 -24.73 25.76 42.38
C TYR A 926 -26.13 25.45 41.78
N PRO A 927 -26.92 24.55 42.39
CA PRO A 927 -28.17 24.07 41.81
C PRO A 927 -29.25 25.17 41.65
N LYS A 928 -29.14 26.27 42.35
CA LYS A 928 -30.09 27.42 42.31
C LYS A 928 -29.69 28.48 41.29
N ARG A 929 -28.48 28.39 40.67
CA ARG A 929 -27.99 29.37 39.74
C ARG A 929 -28.68 29.20 38.39
N ASN A 930 -28.92 30.31 37.67
CA ASN A 930 -29.48 30.25 36.32
C ASN A 930 -28.59 29.44 35.37
N LEU A 931 -29.20 28.59 34.55
CA LEU A 931 -28.50 27.71 33.63
C LEU A 931 -27.55 28.50 32.69
N LYS A 932 -28.02 29.64 32.15
CA LYS A 932 -27.22 30.52 31.30
C LYS A 932 -25.94 30.99 32.01
N GLU A 933 -26.08 31.46 33.24
CA GLU A 933 -24.95 31.94 34.04
C GLU A 933 -23.99 30.80 34.40
N THR A 934 -24.53 29.62 34.74
CA THR A 934 -23.74 28.44 35.07
C THR A 934 -22.90 27.98 33.87
N VAL A 935 -23.49 27.87 32.67
CA VAL A 935 -22.80 27.48 31.46
C VAL A 935 -21.75 28.51 31.08
N ASN A 936 -22.12 29.80 31.14
CA ASN A 936 -21.20 30.87 30.76
C ASN A 936 -19.98 30.95 31.69
N ASN A 937 -20.17 30.81 32.97
CA ASN A 937 -19.09 30.77 33.96
C ASN A 937 -18.20 29.55 33.81
N ALA A 938 -18.79 28.40 33.46
CA ALA A 938 -18.02 27.20 33.18
C ALA A 938 -17.09 27.38 31.95
N ILE A 939 -17.58 27.96 30.84
CA ILE A 939 -16.75 28.28 29.66
C ILE A 939 -15.61 29.23 30.03
N ASN A 940 -15.92 30.33 30.71
CA ASN A 940 -14.90 31.30 31.12
C ASN A 940 -13.85 30.68 32.06
N SER A 941 -14.23 29.81 32.97
CA SER A 941 -13.29 29.14 33.88
C SER A 941 -12.39 28.13 33.23
N THR A 942 -12.79 27.56 32.10
CA THR A 942 -11.98 26.59 31.32
C THR A 942 -11.17 27.22 30.20
N LEU A 943 -11.38 28.51 29.86
CA LEU A 943 -10.81 29.19 28.71
C LEU A 943 -9.28 29.20 28.72
N SER A 944 -8.66 29.54 29.88
CA SER A 944 -7.19 29.52 30.01
C SER A 944 -6.60 28.16 29.68
N ARG A 945 -7.24 27.10 30.17
CA ARG A 945 -6.83 25.74 29.94
C ARG A 945 -6.99 25.35 28.45
N THR A 946 -8.16 25.56 27.87
CA THR A 946 -8.47 25.23 26.48
C THR A 946 -7.50 25.93 25.51
N ILE A 947 -7.16 27.19 25.72
CA ILE A 947 -6.19 27.89 24.89
C ILE A 947 -4.76 27.37 25.08
N ASN A 948 -4.38 27.00 26.31
CA ASN A 948 -3.04 26.44 26.55
C ASN A 948 -2.90 25.04 25.93
N THR A 949 -3.91 24.16 26.03
CA THR A 949 -3.87 22.81 25.43
C THR A 949 -3.83 22.87 23.90
N SER A 950 -4.72 23.67 23.29
CA SER A 950 -4.71 23.88 21.85
C SER A 950 -3.44 24.63 21.38
N GLY A 951 -2.92 25.55 22.22
CA GLY A 951 -1.68 26.29 21.93
C GLY A 951 -0.45 25.39 21.88
N THR A 952 -0.28 24.47 22.82
CA THR A 952 0.85 23.50 22.80
C THR A 952 0.79 22.60 21.56
N THR A 953 -0.38 22.08 21.23
CA THR A 953 -0.58 21.26 20.02
C THR A 953 -0.37 22.08 18.75
N LEU A 954 -0.84 23.32 18.71
CA LEU A 954 -0.64 24.21 17.58
C LEU A 954 0.85 24.53 17.34
N VAL A 955 1.62 24.77 18.39
CA VAL A 955 3.08 24.98 18.30
C VAL A 955 3.77 23.78 17.66
N THR A 956 3.41 22.56 18.09
CA THR A 956 3.97 21.33 17.50
C THR A 956 3.61 21.17 16.02
N LEU A 957 2.34 21.38 15.68
CA LEU A 957 1.86 21.26 14.30
C LEU A 957 2.48 22.33 13.39
N LEU A 958 2.62 23.57 13.85
CA LEU A 958 3.30 24.63 13.09
C LEU A 958 4.78 24.32 12.86
N ALA A 959 5.47 23.75 13.83
CA ALA A 959 6.85 23.32 13.65
C ALA A 959 6.97 22.28 12.52
N ILE A 960 6.08 21.27 12.51
CA ILE A 960 6.08 20.29 11.41
C ILE A 960 5.65 20.93 10.08
N PHE A 961 4.69 21.84 10.09
CA PHE A 961 4.21 22.51 8.89
C PHE A 961 5.32 23.26 8.16
N PHE A 962 6.17 23.97 8.91
CA PHE A 962 7.26 24.76 8.33
C PHE A 962 8.53 23.96 8.05
N PHE A 963 8.86 22.97 8.88
CA PHE A 963 10.13 22.24 8.82
C PHE A 963 9.98 20.78 8.37
N GLY A 964 8.75 20.26 8.31
CA GLY A 964 8.45 18.95 7.77
C GLY A 964 8.51 18.93 6.25
N GLY A 965 8.63 17.74 5.68
CA GLY A 965 8.63 17.53 4.25
C GLY A 965 7.30 17.89 3.59
N GLU A 966 7.38 18.19 2.29
CA GLU A 966 6.21 18.53 1.48
C GLU A 966 5.12 17.45 1.49
N THR A 967 5.54 16.19 1.54
CA THR A 967 4.66 15.01 1.54
C THR A 967 3.60 15.03 2.65
N ILE A 968 3.94 15.58 3.83
CA ILE A 968 3.02 15.63 4.97
C ILE A 968 2.41 17.01 5.20
N ARG A 969 2.81 18.04 4.42
CA ARG A 969 2.39 19.43 4.66
C ARG A 969 0.87 19.60 4.58
N GLY A 970 0.21 19.00 3.57
CA GLY A 970 -1.26 19.02 3.45
C GLY A 970 -1.97 18.36 4.62
N PHE A 971 -1.46 17.21 5.08
CA PHE A 971 -1.94 16.50 6.26
C PHE A 971 -1.83 17.35 7.53
N ILE A 972 -0.66 17.97 7.76
CA ILE A 972 -0.41 18.83 8.92
C ILE A 972 -1.24 20.13 8.84
N PHE A 973 -1.46 20.67 7.64
CA PHE A 973 -2.36 21.79 7.45
C PHE A 973 -3.78 21.47 7.89
N ALA A 974 -4.32 20.31 7.50
CA ALA A 974 -5.64 19.85 7.94
C ALA A 974 -5.70 19.76 9.47
N LEU A 975 -4.70 19.15 10.11
CA LEU A 975 -4.61 19.04 11.58
C LEU A 975 -4.54 20.42 12.23
N THR A 976 -3.72 21.32 11.73
CA THR A 976 -3.53 22.68 12.27
C THR A 976 -4.83 23.50 12.26
N VAL A 977 -5.50 23.54 11.11
CA VAL A 977 -6.80 24.21 10.98
C VAL A 977 -7.84 23.50 11.84
N GLY A 978 -7.85 22.18 11.84
CA GLY A 978 -8.81 21.39 12.62
C GLY A 978 -8.73 21.60 14.12
N VAL A 979 -7.53 21.79 14.67
CA VAL A 979 -7.33 22.13 16.09
C VAL A 979 -7.92 23.51 16.40
N VAL A 980 -7.61 24.53 15.56
CA VAL A 980 -8.12 25.89 15.77
C VAL A 980 -9.64 25.95 15.66
N VAL A 981 -10.19 25.33 14.60
CA VAL A 981 -11.64 25.31 14.36
C VAL A 981 -12.36 24.44 15.41
N GLY A 982 -11.78 23.30 15.81
CA GLY A 982 -12.31 22.42 16.84
C GLY A 982 -12.45 23.10 18.21
N THR A 983 -11.44 23.87 18.60
CA THR A 983 -11.47 24.68 19.83
C THR A 983 -12.56 25.76 19.76
N ALA A 984 -12.67 26.45 18.61
CA ALA A 984 -13.74 27.42 18.40
C ALA A 984 -15.12 26.74 18.37
N ALA A 985 -15.26 25.58 17.74
CA ALA A 985 -16.50 24.82 17.69
C ALA A 985 -16.98 24.36 19.08
N THR A 986 -16.06 23.99 19.97
CA THR A 986 -16.40 23.67 21.38
C THR A 986 -17.09 24.84 22.10
N ILE A 987 -16.55 26.05 21.94
CA ILE A 987 -17.01 27.25 22.60
C ILE A 987 -18.30 27.82 21.97
N PHE A 988 -18.35 27.87 20.62
CA PHE A 988 -19.42 28.59 19.90
C PHE A 988 -20.50 27.66 19.30
N ILE A 989 -20.29 26.34 19.23
CA ILE A 989 -21.25 25.37 18.66
C ILE A 989 -21.66 24.34 19.69
N ALA A 990 -20.74 23.47 20.16
CA ALA A 990 -21.06 22.34 21.02
C ALA A 990 -21.75 22.74 22.30
N THR A 991 -21.15 23.66 23.06
CA THR A 991 -21.66 24.09 24.34
C THR A 991 -22.96 24.91 24.22
N PRO A 992 -23.07 25.90 23.31
CA PRO A 992 -24.33 26.62 23.14
C PRO A 992 -25.48 25.75 22.61
N MET A 993 -25.19 24.77 21.72
CA MET A 993 -26.22 23.86 21.22
C MET A 993 -26.76 22.96 22.32
N ALA A 994 -25.88 22.41 23.17
CA ALA A 994 -26.27 21.64 24.32
C ALA A 994 -27.14 22.49 25.30
N TYR A 995 -26.78 23.78 25.51
CA TYR A 995 -27.57 24.72 26.30
C TYR A 995 -28.98 24.96 25.72
N ASP A 996 -29.06 25.22 24.38
CA ASP A 996 -30.36 25.48 23.73
C ASP A 996 -31.28 24.26 23.80
N LEU A 997 -30.73 23.04 23.57
CA LEU A 997 -31.50 21.79 23.71
C LEU A 997 -31.99 21.53 25.15
N MET A 998 -31.15 21.84 26.16
CA MET A 998 -31.55 21.73 27.56
C MET A 998 -32.66 22.75 27.92
N THR A 999 -32.55 23.99 27.41
CA THR A 999 -33.54 25.05 27.69
C THR A 999 -34.89 24.76 27.03
N LYS A 1000 -34.90 24.22 25.80
CA LYS A 1000 -36.12 23.78 25.10
C LYS A 1000 -36.85 22.69 25.89
N ARG A 1001 -36.12 21.69 26.40
CA ARG A 1001 -36.72 20.62 27.20
C ARG A 1001 -37.32 21.11 28.52
N ALA A 1002 -36.62 22.00 29.22
CA ALA A 1002 -37.14 22.58 30.47
C ALA A 1002 -38.48 23.32 30.23
N LYS A 1003 -38.66 24.03 29.11
CA LYS A 1003 -39.92 24.66 28.73
C LYS A 1003 -41.02 23.65 28.44
N ILE A 1004 -40.70 22.57 27.68
CA ILE A 1004 -41.67 21.50 27.40
C ILE A 1004 -42.10 20.79 28.70
N ASP A 1005 -41.17 20.50 29.60
CA ASP A 1005 -41.45 19.86 30.89
C ASP A 1005 -42.28 20.80 31.82
N ASP A 1006 -42.20 22.14 31.68
CA ASP A 1006 -43.03 23.11 32.38
C ASP A 1006 -44.42 23.30 31.75
N GLU A 1007 -44.52 23.19 30.39
CA GLU A 1007 -45.82 23.28 29.67
C GLU A 1007 -46.67 21.99 29.79
N THR A 1008 -45.98 20.85 30.12
CA THR A 1008 -46.62 19.54 30.31
C THR A 1008 -47.00 19.24 31.77
N LYS A 1009 -46.61 20.07 32.71
CA LYS A 1009 -47.05 20.07 34.11
C LYS A 1009 -48.18 21.04 34.32
#